data_4d4b4c1e44dccc45f3a4d41f2a4b8680
#
_entry.id   4d4b4c1e44dccc45f3a4d41f2a4b8680
#
_cell.length_a   1.000
_cell.length_b   1.000
_cell.length_c   1.000
_cell.angle_alpha   90.00
_cell.angle_beta   90.00
_cell.angle_gamma   90.00
#
_symmetry.space_group_name_H-M   'P 1'
#
loop_
_entity.id
_entity.type
_entity.pdbx_description
1 polymer ?
#
loop_
_entity_poly.entity_id
_entity_poly.type
_entity_poly.pdbx_seq_one_letter_code
_entity_poly.pdbx_strand_id
1 'polypeptide(L)'
;MPMEEKFIYTDRERELSEQILESLKKTLGETFYENDLPKLREHLSKVVSDNSIQRNVFGLNPILCSLQTAAIAVKDIGLNRDSVISILLYQSVQAGILSLDEISKLYGNGVSKIIHGLIRVQTLYKKTPVIESENFRNLLLSFAEDMRVILIMIADRVNLMRQIRDVENKEAQRKVSEEASYLYAPLAHKLGLYQLKSELEDLSLKYLEHDAYYHIKDKLNATKKVRDAYISSFITPVSEQLKAAGLKFHIKGRTKSIHSIWQKMKKQKCGFDGIYDLFAIRIILDSPEDKEKMQCWQAYSIVTDMYQPNPKRLRDWLSVPKSNGYECLHITVLGPDKKWVEVQIRTERMDEIAEHGLAAHWRYKGVKAEGGMDNWLASIRSALEAGNNLEVMDEFRSDLYEKEIYVFTPKGDLLKFQKGVTVLDFAYHIHSKIGNQCVGGKINGKNVSFRTELHSGDSVEILTSTTQKPNRDWLNICKSSRAKAKIRLALKETQVKDGLYAKELLERRFKNKKIEIEDSTMGQLIRKLGFKEVSEFYKQIADEKLDPNYVIEEYQKVYNHAHNLNQTKETESAENFEFENPTTEYLKKNDDVLVIDKNLKGLDFSLAKCCHPIYGDPVFGFVTVSGGIKIHRDDCPNAPEMRKRFGYRVVKARWSGKGTSQYAITLRVIGNDDIGIVSNISNIISKDEKIVMRSINIDSNDGLFSGNLVVLLDDNSKLNMLIKKLRTVKGVKEVMRI
;
A
#
# COMPACT_ATOMS: atom_id res chain seq x y z
N MET A 1 44.77 9.79 26.24
CA MET A 1 43.78 10.83 25.97
C MET A 1 43.94 11.23 24.52
N PRO A 2 42.95 11.03 23.63
CA PRO A 2 43.05 11.60 22.29
C PRO A 2 42.99 13.13 22.43
N MET A 3 43.88 13.81 21.75
CA MET A 3 43.88 15.26 21.66
C MET A 3 42.51 15.69 21.10
N GLU A 4 41.76 16.49 21.86
CA GLU A 4 40.55 17.13 21.38
C GLU A 4 40.91 18.00 20.16
N GLU A 5 40.47 17.57 18.98
CA GLU A 5 40.66 18.35 17.77
C GLU A 5 39.88 19.66 17.92
N LYS A 6 40.63 20.78 17.93
CA LYS A 6 40.04 22.12 17.91
C LYS A 6 39.09 22.26 16.71
N PHE A 7 37.89 22.74 16.96
CA PHE A 7 36.95 23.07 15.91
C PHE A 7 37.50 24.12 14.95
N ILE A 8 37.85 23.74 13.75
CA ILE A 8 38.45 24.61 12.73
C ILE A 8 37.46 24.78 11.58
N TYR A 9 37.15 26.05 11.25
CA TYR A 9 36.44 26.37 10.02
C TYR A 9 37.35 26.17 8.82
N THR A 10 36.85 25.48 7.79
CA THR A 10 37.50 25.46 6.48
C THR A 10 37.26 26.79 5.75
N ASP A 11 38.13 27.18 4.83
CA ASP A 11 37.96 28.41 4.05
C ASP A 11 36.65 28.38 3.23
N ARG A 12 36.28 27.20 2.70
CA ARG A 12 35.01 26.98 2.00
C ARG A 12 33.78 27.18 2.92
N GLU A 13 33.85 26.73 4.17
CA GLU A 13 32.77 26.92 5.14
C GLU A 13 32.60 28.41 5.50
N ARG A 14 33.71 29.17 5.60
CA ARG A 14 33.69 30.61 5.83
C ARG A 14 33.02 31.34 4.67
N GLU A 15 33.47 31.06 3.44
CA GLU A 15 32.92 31.68 2.25
C GLU A 15 31.42 31.41 2.12
N LEU A 16 30.98 30.15 2.34
CA LEU A 16 29.56 29.75 2.30
C LEU A 16 28.74 30.41 3.41
N SER A 17 29.33 30.59 4.61
CA SER A 17 28.67 31.28 5.71
C SER A 17 28.39 32.75 5.38
N GLU A 18 29.34 33.46 4.78
CA GLU A 18 29.16 34.84 4.35
C GLU A 18 28.12 34.97 3.22
N GLN A 19 28.14 34.07 2.24
CA GLN A 19 27.12 34.04 1.17
C GLN A 19 25.71 33.86 1.72
N ILE A 20 25.55 32.99 2.72
CA ILE A 20 24.24 32.76 3.36
C ILE A 20 23.80 34.00 4.15
N LEU A 21 24.72 34.62 4.89
CA LEU A 21 24.41 35.85 5.65
C LEU A 21 24.00 37.01 4.74
N GLU A 22 24.65 37.17 3.59
CA GLU A 22 24.26 38.16 2.58
C GLU A 22 22.86 37.86 1.98
N SER A 23 22.57 36.59 1.76
CA SER A 23 21.24 36.18 1.31
C SER A 23 20.15 36.48 2.36
N LEU A 24 20.42 36.21 3.63
CA LEU A 24 19.51 36.50 4.74
C LEU A 24 19.30 38.02 4.90
N LYS A 25 20.36 38.85 4.72
CA LYS A 25 20.26 40.31 4.71
C LYS A 25 19.22 40.80 3.70
N LYS A 26 19.30 40.32 2.46
CA LYS A 26 18.38 40.72 1.38
C LYS A 26 16.93 40.40 1.70
N THR A 27 16.69 39.33 2.45
CA THR A 27 15.31 38.85 2.73
C THR A 27 14.73 39.43 4.01
N LEU A 28 15.55 39.62 5.07
CA LEU A 28 15.10 40.12 6.37
C LEU A 28 15.17 41.64 6.53
N GLY A 29 15.83 42.35 5.61
CA GLY A 29 15.94 43.79 5.58
C GLY A 29 17.09 44.36 6.43
N GLU A 30 17.27 45.68 6.32
CA GLU A 30 18.41 46.43 6.94
C GLU A 30 18.39 46.39 8.46
N THR A 31 17.22 46.42 9.08
CA THR A 31 17.08 46.39 10.54
C THR A 31 17.70 45.15 11.19
N PHE A 32 17.57 43.99 10.57
CA PHE A 32 18.23 42.77 11.03
C PHE A 32 19.77 42.88 10.89
N TYR A 33 20.21 43.43 9.78
CA TYR A 33 21.63 43.54 9.47
C TYR A 33 22.36 44.49 10.40
N GLU A 34 21.77 45.66 10.68
CA GLU A 34 22.44 46.68 11.49
C GLU A 34 22.35 46.38 12.99
N ASN A 35 21.24 45.89 13.50
CA ASN A 35 21.00 45.72 14.92
C ASN A 35 21.28 44.35 15.48
N ASP A 36 20.93 43.30 14.73
CA ASP A 36 20.99 41.91 15.23
C ASP A 36 22.25 41.18 14.80
N LEU A 37 22.65 41.27 13.54
CA LEU A 37 23.75 40.51 12.99
C LEU A 37 25.11 40.76 13.67
N PRO A 38 25.49 42.00 14.07
CA PRO A 38 26.73 42.22 14.80
C PRO A 38 26.78 41.52 16.15
N LYS A 39 25.65 41.56 16.91
CA LYS A 39 25.51 40.84 18.18
C LYS A 39 25.52 39.33 18.00
N LEU A 40 24.85 38.84 16.97
CA LEU A 40 24.87 37.41 16.62
C LEU A 40 26.29 36.91 16.27
N ARG A 41 27.05 37.68 15.48
CA ARG A 41 28.43 37.36 15.16
C ARG A 41 29.31 37.31 16.41
N GLU A 42 29.15 38.23 17.35
CA GLU A 42 29.87 38.24 18.62
C GLU A 42 29.56 36.98 19.44
N HIS A 43 28.27 36.61 19.58
CA HIS A 43 27.89 35.40 20.32
C HIS A 43 28.35 34.11 19.65
N LEU A 44 28.26 34.03 18.33
CA LEU A 44 28.74 32.85 17.58
C LEU A 44 30.26 32.73 17.64
N SER A 45 31.01 33.85 17.61
CA SER A 45 32.46 33.80 17.75
C SER A 45 32.92 33.36 19.15
N LYS A 46 32.17 33.72 20.22
CA LYS A 46 32.42 33.22 21.57
C LYS A 46 32.21 31.70 21.65
N VAL A 47 31.17 31.19 21.02
CA VAL A 47 30.87 29.74 20.97
C VAL A 47 32.00 28.97 20.26
N VAL A 48 32.54 29.52 19.18
CA VAL A 48 33.67 28.92 18.44
C VAL A 48 34.98 28.96 19.26
N SER A 49 35.25 30.08 19.94
CA SER A 49 36.46 30.24 20.73
C SER A 49 36.48 29.38 22.00
N ASP A 50 35.33 29.10 22.58
CA ASP A 50 35.19 28.29 23.80
C ASP A 50 35.34 26.77 23.56
N ASN A 51 35.50 26.36 22.32
CA ASN A 51 35.65 24.94 21.91
C ASN A 51 34.53 24.02 22.41
N SER A 52 33.40 24.59 22.76
CA SER A 52 32.23 23.89 23.31
C SER A 52 31.36 23.21 22.24
N ILE A 53 31.67 23.48 20.97
CA ILE A 53 30.93 22.88 19.82
C ILE A 53 31.87 21.93 19.06
N GLN A 54 31.38 20.72 18.84
CA GLN A 54 32.03 19.71 18.01
C GLN A 54 31.23 19.46 16.73
N ARG A 55 31.90 18.95 15.68
CA ARG A 55 31.22 18.47 14.49
C ARG A 55 30.20 17.35 14.87
N ASN A 56 29.07 17.31 14.21
CA ASN A 56 28.08 16.28 14.49
C ASN A 56 28.57 14.89 14.00
N VAL A 57 27.77 13.85 14.23
CA VAL A 57 28.07 12.45 13.85
C VAL A 57 28.29 12.24 12.36
N PHE A 58 28.00 13.23 11.53
CA PHE A 58 28.22 13.25 10.09
C PHE A 58 29.43 14.11 9.69
N GLY A 59 30.19 14.62 10.64
CA GLY A 59 31.32 15.51 10.40
C GLY A 59 30.95 16.95 9.97
N LEU A 60 29.66 17.31 10.05
CA LEU A 60 29.16 18.63 9.62
C LEU A 60 29.41 19.70 10.68
N ASN A 61 29.69 20.92 10.21
CA ASN A 61 29.84 22.11 11.05
C ASN A 61 28.48 22.58 11.58
N PRO A 62 28.21 22.56 12.90
CA PRO A 62 26.90 22.90 13.46
C PRO A 62 26.46 24.34 13.19
N ILE A 63 27.40 25.30 13.19
CA ILE A 63 27.08 26.72 12.95
C ILE A 63 26.70 26.94 11.48
N LEU A 64 27.43 26.33 10.55
CA LEU A 64 27.09 26.38 9.13
C LEU A 64 25.74 25.69 8.89
N CYS A 65 25.44 24.54 9.57
CA CYS A 65 24.15 23.89 9.52
C CYS A 65 23.03 24.83 10.03
N SER A 66 23.26 25.55 11.12
CA SER A 66 22.27 26.52 11.63
C SER A 66 22.03 27.68 10.65
N LEU A 67 23.07 28.20 9.99
CA LEU A 67 22.92 29.22 8.95
C LEU A 67 22.13 28.71 7.74
N GLN A 68 22.44 27.50 7.29
CA GLN A 68 21.71 26.86 6.18
C GLN A 68 20.25 26.57 6.55
N THR A 69 20.01 26.11 7.76
CA THR A 69 18.65 25.90 8.30
C THR A 69 17.88 27.22 8.36
N ALA A 70 18.53 28.32 8.79
CA ALA A 70 17.92 29.65 8.80
C ALA A 70 17.58 30.14 7.38
N ALA A 71 18.44 29.87 6.40
CA ALA A 71 18.18 30.19 5.00
C ALA A 71 16.96 29.43 4.45
N ILE A 72 16.84 28.13 4.74
CA ILE A 72 15.66 27.31 4.37
C ILE A 72 14.42 27.84 5.08
N ALA A 73 14.51 28.11 6.38
CA ALA A 73 13.40 28.62 7.19
C ALA A 73 12.82 29.94 6.66
N VAL A 74 13.69 30.83 6.18
CA VAL A 74 13.26 32.12 5.60
C VAL A 74 12.78 31.96 4.16
N LYS A 75 13.55 31.29 3.31
CA LYS A 75 13.29 31.25 1.87
C LYS A 75 12.16 30.27 1.52
N ASP A 76 12.22 29.06 2.06
CA ASP A 76 11.33 27.96 1.65
C ASP A 76 10.06 27.89 2.54
N ILE A 77 10.16 28.32 3.81
CA ILE A 77 9.02 28.31 4.75
C ILE A 77 8.44 29.72 4.96
N GLY A 78 9.27 30.77 4.91
CA GLY A 78 8.85 32.15 5.11
C GLY A 78 8.81 32.59 6.58
N LEU A 79 9.65 31.99 7.41
CA LEU A 79 9.79 32.39 8.81
C LEU A 79 10.48 33.75 8.96
N ASN A 80 10.22 34.42 10.06
CA ASN A 80 10.63 35.77 10.33
C ASN A 80 11.97 35.86 11.12
N ARG A 81 12.38 37.11 11.46
CA ARG A 81 13.53 37.46 12.24
C ARG A 81 13.70 36.64 13.53
N ASP A 82 12.63 36.50 14.34
CA ASP A 82 12.70 35.81 15.63
C ASP A 82 13.10 34.34 15.47
N SER A 83 12.61 33.69 14.42
CA SER A 83 12.94 32.29 14.09
C SER A 83 14.42 32.17 13.68
N VAL A 84 14.95 33.12 12.88
CA VAL A 84 16.36 33.12 12.46
C VAL A 84 17.27 33.28 13.66
N ILE A 85 17.01 34.27 14.52
CA ILE A 85 17.79 34.49 15.75
C ILE A 85 17.76 33.24 16.62
N SER A 86 16.59 32.60 16.76
CA SER A 86 16.45 31.38 17.55
C SER A 86 17.28 30.23 16.99
N ILE A 87 17.30 30.04 15.66
CA ILE A 87 18.09 28.99 15.00
C ILE A 87 19.60 29.21 15.22
N LEU A 88 20.04 30.46 15.15
CA LEU A 88 21.46 30.78 15.26
C LEU A 88 21.96 30.71 16.71
N LEU A 89 21.14 31.11 17.69
CA LEU A 89 21.56 31.18 19.10
C LEU A 89 21.24 29.94 19.92
N TYR A 90 20.41 29.03 19.42
CA TYR A 90 20.00 27.86 20.20
C TYR A 90 21.20 27.03 20.69
N GLN A 91 22.26 26.92 19.87
CA GLN A 91 23.48 26.21 20.23
C GLN A 91 24.26 26.92 21.33
N SER A 92 24.29 28.26 21.33
CA SER A 92 24.91 29.06 22.38
C SER A 92 24.22 28.84 23.75
N VAL A 93 22.90 28.72 23.73
CA VAL A 93 22.12 28.42 24.95
C VAL A 93 22.35 26.97 25.39
N GLN A 94 22.40 26.04 24.46
CA GLN A 94 22.67 24.63 24.76
C GLN A 94 24.08 24.40 25.34
N ALA A 95 25.06 25.16 24.89
CA ALA A 95 26.42 25.15 25.40
C ALA A 95 26.58 25.89 26.76
N GLY A 96 25.52 26.54 27.25
CA GLY A 96 25.54 27.28 28.51
C GLY A 96 26.22 28.66 28.43
N ILE A 97 26.51 29.17 27.23
CA ILE A 97 27.16 30.46 27.00
C ILE A 97 26.20 31.63 27.19
N LEU A 98 24.92 31.38 26.84
CA LEU A 98 23.81 32.32 27.02
C LEU A 98 22.67 31.65 27.77
N SER A 99 22.04 32.38 28.69
CA SER A 99 20.82 31.94 29.37
C SER A 99 19.56 32.36 28.59
N LEU A 100 18.44 31.68 28.83
CA LEU A 100 17.14 32.06 28.26
C LEU A 100 16.67 33.44 28.71
N ASP A 101 17.05 33.87 29.93
CA ASP A 101 16.72 35.18 30.47
C ASP A 101 17.50 36.30 29.76
N GLU A 102 18.78 36.06 29.45
CA GLU A 102 19.59 36.99 28.65
C GLU A 102 19.03 37.09 27.22
N ILE A 103 18.67 36.00 26.61
CA ILE A 103 18.03 35.98 25.28
C ILE A 103 16.70 36.80 25.33
N SER A 104 15.90 36.61 26.36
CA SER A 104 14.63 37.34 26.52
C SER A 104 14.84 38.86 26.61
N LYS A 105 15.88 39.29 27.31
CA LYS A 105 16.24 40.70 27.44
C LYS A 105 16.82 41.31 26.16
N LEU A 106 17.66 40.52 25.43
CA LEU A 106 18.37 41.03 24.24
C LEU A 106 17.51 40.98 22.96
N TYR A 107 16.70 39.95 22.80
CA TYR A 107 16.00 39.65 21.55
C TYR A 107 14.48 39.51 21.72
N GLY A 108 13.98 39.50 22.95
CA GLY A 108 12.57 39.41 23.27
C GLY A 108 12.07 37.99 23.62
N ASN A 109 10.89 37.96 24.28
CA ASN A 109 10.28 36.72 24.76
C ASN A 109 9.94 35.72 23.65
N GLY A 110 9.66 36.19 22.43
CA GLY A 110 9.35 35.33 21.29
C GLY A 110 10.52 34.41 20.93
N VAL A 111 11.74 34.97 20.90
CA VAL A 111 12.96 34.21 20.63
C VAL A 111 13.27 33.21 21.74
N SER A 112 13.15 33.66 23.02
CA SER A 112 13.38 32.80 24.17
C SER A 112 12.44 31.56 24.18
N LYS A 113 11.14 31.76 23.88
CA LYS A 113 10.16 30.67 23.78
C LYS A 113 10.51 29.64 22.69
N ILE A 114 10.90 30.12 21.51
CA ILE A 114 11.30 29.23 20.40
C ILE A 114 12.53 28.41 20.81
N ILE A 115 13.57 29.05 21.37
CA ILE A 115 14.79 28.36 21.81
C ILE A 115 14.47 27.33 22.90
N HIS A 116 13.64 27.69 23.88
CA HIS A 116 13.20 26.74 24.91
C HIS A 116 12.52 25.52 24.30
N GLY A 117 11.62 25.71 23.33
CA GLY A 117 10.97 24.62 22.59
C GLY A 117 11.97 23.74 21.85
N LEU A 118 12.95 24.31 21.14
CA LEU A 118 14.00 23.58 20.43
C LEU A 118 14.86 22.74 21.36
N ILE A 119 15.30 23.32 22.50
CA ILE A 119 16.11 22.61 23.51
C ILE A 119 15.33 21.45 24.11
N ARG A 120 14.06 21.67 24.45
CA ARG A 120 13.16 20.65 24.99
C ARG A 120 13.03 19.46 24.06
N VAL A 121 12.81 19.72 22.77
CA VAL A 121 12.74 18.68 21.74
C VAL A 121 14.05 17.91 21.67
N GLN A 122 15.19 18.62 21.62
CA GLN A 122 16.49 17.96 21.47
C GLN A 122 16.88 17.13 22.69
N THR A 123 16.48 17.55 23.89
CA THR A 123 16.71 16.76 25.12
C THR A 123 15.94 15.43 25.07
N LEU A 124 14.77 15.41 24.42
CA LEU A 124 13.99 14.20 24.18
C LEU A 124 14.71 13.24 23.22
N TYR A 125 15.35 13.78 22.16
CA TYR A 125 16.15 12.97 21.23
C TYR A 125 17.39 12.31 21.84
N LYS A 126 18.01 12.93 22.85
CA LYS A 126 19.21 12.39 23.51
C LYS A 126 18.94 11.25 24.48
N LYS A 127 17.74 11.17 25.09
CA LYS A 127 17.42 10.22 26.15
C LYS A 127 16.94 8.86 25.66
N THR A 128 16.28 8.80 24.51
CA THR A 128 15.74 7.55 23.94
C THR A 128 15.38 7.77 22.47
N PRO A 129 15.35 6.72 21.60
CA PRO A 129 14.79 6.85 20.27
C PRO A 129 13.39 7.47 20.37
N VAL A 130 13.10 8.48 19.58
CA VAL A 130 11.98 9.45 19.65
C VAL A 130 10.57 8.89 19.85
N ILE A 131 10.41 7.60 20.06
CA ILE A 131 9.17 6.92 19.79
C ILE A 131 8.63 6.12 20.95
N GLU A 132 9.19 6.28 22.12
CA GLU A 132 8.44 5.93 23.32
C GLU A 132 7.26 6.89 23.46
N SER A 133 6.08 6.38 23.85
CA SER A 133 4.81 7.13 23.86
C SER A 133 4.91 8.44 24.65
N GLU A 134 5.75 8.48 25.66
CA GLU A 134 5.97 9.67 26.51
C GLU A 134 6.85 10.72 25.84
N ASN A 135 7.88 10.32 25.09
CA ASN A 135 8.73 11.25 24.35
C ASN A 135 8.00 11.86 23.15
N PHE A 136 7.17 11.09 22.46
CA PHE A 136 6.34 11.60 21.37
C PHE A 136 5.28 12.59 21.91
N ARG A 137 4.70 12.33 23.08
CA ARG A 137 3.80 13.28 23.77
C ARG A 137 4.49 14.59 24.10
N ASN A 138 5.68 14.54 24.68
CA ASN A 138 6.45 15.74 25.02
C ASN A 138 6.87 16.52 23.77
N LEU A 139 7.13 15.83 22.66
CA LEU A 139 7.36 16.42 21.34
C LEU A 139 6.12 17.18 20.88
N LEU A 140 4.92 16.58 20.95
CA LEU A 140 3.65 17.20 20.58
C LEU A 140 3.30 18.39 21.49
N LEU A 141 3.60 18.30 22.78
CA LEU A 141 3.42 19.43 23.72
C LEU A 141 4.30 20.62 23.35
N SER A 142 5.56 20.36 23.00
CA SER A 142 6.48 21.42 22.54
C SER A 142 5.98 22.07 21.23
N PHE A 143 5.39 21.29 20.33
CA PHE A 143 4.77 21.79 19.11
C PHE A 143 3.51 22.63 19.39
N ALA A 144 2.71 22.21 20.37
CA ALA A 144 1.49 22.94 20.73
C ALA A 144 1.78 24.29 21.42
N GLU A 145 2.97 24.48 22.02
CA GLU A 145 3.38 25.73 22.62
C GLU A 145 3.76 26.79 21.56
N ASP A 146 4.52 26.40 20.53
CA ASP A 146 4.89 27.30 19.44
C ASP A 146 5.14 26.53 18.13
N MET A 147 4.28 26.77 17.14
CA MET A 147 4.34 26.10 15.85
C MET A 147 5.64 26.37 15.07
N ARG A 148 6.31 27.49 15.33
CA ARG A 148 7.60 27.82 14.69
C ARG A 148 8.65 26.78 15.00
N VAL A 149 8.59 26.13 16.15
CA VAL A 149 9.49 25.01 16.52
C VAL A 149 9.41 23.87 15.53
N ILE A 150 8.18 23.44 15.15
CA ILE A 150 7.99 22.37 14.15
C ILE A 150 8.56 22.77 12.78
N LEU A 151 8.28 24.00 12.36
CA LEU A 151 8.74 24.53 11.07
C LEU A 151 10.26 24.59 11.00
N ILE A 152 10.91 25.01 12.09
CA ILE A 152 12.38 25.01 12.21
C ILE A 152 12.94 23.59 12.16
N MET A 153 12.30 22.65 12.85
CA MET A 153 12.73 21.23 12.83
C MET A 153 12.61 20.59 11.44
N ILE A 154 11.57 20.94 10.69
CA ILE A 154 11.42 20.49 9.29
C ILE A 154 12.55 21.08 8.43
N ALA A 155 12.84 22.39 8.59
CA ALA A 155 13.94 23.04 7.89
C ALA A 155 15.31 22.39 8.21
N ASP A 156 15.56 22.11 9.50
CA ASP A 156 16.77 21.44 9.96
C ASP A 156 16.89 20.03 9.38
N ARG A 157 15.81 19.26 9.38
CA ARG A 157 15.79 17.91 8.79
C ARG A 157 16.05 17.94 7.30
N VAL A 158 15.44 18.87 6.55
CA VAL A 158 15.68 19.05 5.11
C VAL A 158 17.15 19.39 4.87
N ASN A 159 17.70 20.34 5.65
CA ASN A 159 19.10 20.72 5.56
C ASN A 159 20.04 19.53 5.79
N LEU A 160 19.79 18.75 6.85
CA LEU A 160 20.57 17.56 7.16
C LEU A 160 20.51 16.53 6.02
N MET A 161 19.31 16.23 5.52
CA MET A 161 19.11 15.27 4.42
C MET A 161 19.80 15.68 3.12
N ARG A 162 19.93 16.97 2.84
CA ARG A 162 20.70 17.50 1.69
C ARG A 162 22.18 17.22 1.82
N GLN A 163 22.74 17.22 3.04
CA GLN A 163 24.17 17.14 3.31
C GLN A 163 24.72 15.74 3.55
N ILE A 164 23.91 14.80 3.99
CA ILE A 164 24.34 13.43 4.35
C ILE A 164 24.51 12.48 3.15
N ARG A 165 24.74 12.99 1.95
CA ARG A 165 24.86 12.16 0.74
C ARG A 165 26.06 11.21 0.81
N ASP A 166 27.22 11.75 1.09
CA ASP A 166 28.50 11.05 0.93
C ASP A 166 29.17 10.77 2.30
N VAL A 167 28.36 10.55 3.34
CA VAL A 167 28.83 10.28 4.69
C VAL A 167 29.26 8.82 4.86
N GLU A 168 30.28 8.58 5.68
CA GLU A 168 30.80 7.25 5.98
C GLU A 168 29.84 6.44 6.86
N ASN A 169 29.20 7.10 7.83
CA ASN A 169 28.28 6.44 8.76
C ASN A 169 26.91 6.13 8.10
N LYS A 170 26.84 5.00 7.40
CA LYS A 170 25.62 4.56 6.68
C LYS A 170 24.48 4.18 7.62
N GLU A 171 24.77 3.70 8.82
CA GLU A 171 23.73 3.38 9.80
C GLU A 171 23.02 4.64 10.30
N ALA A 172 23.80 5.68 10.65
CA ALA A 172 23.23 6.97 11.04
C ALA A 172 22.46 7.62 9.88
N GLN A 173 22.99 7.55 8.63
CA GLN A 173 22.29 8.02 7.43
C GLN A 173 20.93 7.34 7.27
N ARG A 174 20.87 6.02 7.46
CA ARG A 174 19.64 5.24 7.36
C ARG A 174 18.63 5.65 8.42
N LYS A 175 19.03 5.74 9.70
CA LYS A 175 18.15 6.16 10.80
C LYS A 175 17.53 7.54 10.56
N VAL A 176 18.34 8.52 10.17
CA VAL A 176 17.87 9.87 9.85
C VAL A 176 16.90 9.86 8.67
N SER A 177 17.13 9.02 7.66
CA SER A 177 16.29 8.90 6.48
C SER A 177 14.94 8.22 6.80
N GLU A 178 14.95 7.22 7.66
CA GLU A 178 13.75 6.58 8.20
C GLU A 178 12.90 7.62 8.96
N GLU A 179 13.50 8.38 9.88
CA GLU A 179 12.81 9.46 10.60
C GLU A 179 12.26 10.54 9.65
N ALA A 180 13.03 10.95 8.65
CA ALA A 180 12.58 11.93 7.65
C ALA A 180 11.33 11.43 6.90
N SER A 181 11.30 10.15 6.55
CA SER A 181 10.18 9.53 5.84
C SER A 181 8.93 9.38 6.69
N TYR A 182 9.05 8.93 7.95
CA TYR A 182 7.87 8.60 8.75
C TYR A 182 7.36 9.73 9.64
N LEU A 183 8.20 10.69 10.01
CA LEU A 183 7.81 11.80 10.89
C LEU A 183 7.76 13.14 10.15
N TYR A 184 8.89 13.55 9.57
CA TYR A 184 9.02 14.91 9.04
C TYR A 184 8.27 15.13 7.73
N ALA A 185 8.25 14.17 6.82
CA ALA A 185 7.51 14.30 5.57
C ALA A 185 5.98 14.34 5.79
N PRO A 186 5.37 13.50 6.66
CA PRO A 186 3.96 13.64 7.05
C PRO A 186 3.64 14.95 7.77
N LEU A 187 4.51 15.43 8.66
CA LEU A 187 4.35 16.75 9.32
C LEU A 187 4.37 17.87 8.28
N ALA A 188 5.33 17.87 7.37
CA ALA A 188 5.40 18.85 6.28
C ALA A 188 4.14 18.82 5.40
N HIS A 189 3.60 17.61 5.11
CA HIS A 189 2.34 17.46 4.40
C HIS A 189 1.16 18.07 5.15
N LYS A 190 1.03 17.81 6.44
CA LYS A 190 -0.06 18.36 7.29
C LYS A 190 0.00 19.88 7.36
N LEU A 191 1.21 20.44 7.42
CA LEU A 191 1.46 21.88 7.45
C LEU A 191 1.37 22.55 6.06
N GLY A 192 1.09 21.79 4.99
CA GLY A 192 0.98 22.31 3.64
C GLY A 192 2.31 22.61 2.94
N LEU A 193 3.45 22.23 3.52
CA LEU A 193 4.79 22.42 2.96
C LEU A 193 5.09 21.34 1.89
N TYR A 194 4.34 21.34 0.80
CA TYR A 194 4.36 20.25 -0.19
C TYR A 194 5.69 20.10 -0.92
N GLN A 195 6.43 21.18 -1.10
CA GLN A 195 7.75 21.15 -1.73
C GLN A 195 8.75 20.43 -0.83
N LEU A 196 8.86 20.85 0.44
CA LEU A 196 9.77 20.24 1.41
C LEU A 196 9.37 18.78 1.73
N LYS A 197 8.07 18.50 1.78
CA LYS A 197 7.54 17.14 1.89
C LYS A 197 8.04 16.25 0.75
N SER A 198 7.90 16.70 -0.49
CA SER A 198 8.33 15.92 -1.67
C SER A 198 9.84 15.72 -1.69
N GLU A 199 10.60 16.72 -1.27
CA GLU A 199 12.05 16.64 -1.17
C GLU A 199 12.50 15.66 -0.07
N LEU A 200 11.90 15.71 1.11
CA LEU A 200 12.16 14.75 2.19
C LEU A 200 11.86 13.32 1.75
N GLU A 201 10.76 13.10 1.04
CA GLU A 201 10.41 11.78 0.51
C GLU A 201 11.40 11.29 -0.55
N ASP A 202 11.81 12.16 -1.47
CA ASP A 202 12.76 11.81 -2.52
C ASP A 202 14.16 11.52 -1.95
N LEU A 203 14.65 12.33 -0.98
CA LEU A 203 15.91 12.12 -0.30
C LEU A 203 15.89 10.86 0.57
N SER A 204 14.78 10.61 1.26
CA SER A 204 14.60 9.38 2.04
C SER A 204 14.64 8.15 1.13
N LEU A 205 13.91 8.17 0.01
CA LEU A 205 13.93 7.09 -0.96
C LEU A 205 15.35 6.85 -1.51
N LYS A 206 16.09 7.93 -1.80
CA LYS A 206 17.45 7.86 -2.31
C LYS A 206 18.40 7.11 -1.38
N TYR A 207 18.24 7.25 -0.06
CA TYR A 207 19.13 6.64 0.93
C TYR A 207 18.60 5.28 1.42
N LEU A 208 17.30 5.04 1.40
CA LEU A 208 16.68 3.79 1.84
C LEU A 208 16.52 2.76 0.72
N GLU A 209 16.22 3.19 -0.50
CA GLU A 209 15.93 2.36 -1.67
C GLU A 209 16.71 2.89 -2.89
N HIS A 210 18.04 2.87 -2.77
CA HIS A 210 18.98 3.48 -3.71
C HIS A 210 18.72 3.06 -5.17
N ASP A 211 18.60 1.77 -5.42
CA ASP A 211 18.44 1.23 -6.78
C ASP A 211 17.13 1.69 -7.43
N ALA A 212 16.04 1.68 -6.66
CA ALA A 212 14.74 2.16 -7.12
C ALA A 212 14.77 3.66 -7.45
N TYR A 213 15.42 4.46 -6.60
CA TYR A 213 15.57 5.90 -6.82
C TYR A 213 16.32 6.20 -8.12
N TYR A 214 17.51 5.61 -8.30
CA TYR A 214 18.33 5.88 -9.48
C TYR A 214 17.74 5.31 -10.75
N HIS A 215 17.12 4.13 -10.70
CA HIS A 215 16.38 3.58 -11.85
C HIS A 215 15.31 4.56 -12.37
N ILE A 216 14.48 5.11 -11.47
CA ILE A 216 13.43 6.07 -11.86
C ILE A 216 14.07 7.39 -12.34
N LYS A 217 15.09 7.88 -11.67
CA LYS A 217 15.82 9.10 -12.06
C LYS A 217 16.39 9.02 -13.46
N ASP A 218 17.05 7.90 -13.79
CA ASP A 218 17.66 7.69 -15.10
C ASP A 218 16.61 7.58 -16.21
N LYS A 219 15.51 6.88 -15.96
CA LYS A 219 14.36 6.84 -16.86
C LYS A 219 13.74 8.24 -17.08
N LEU A 220 13.59 9.03 -16.02
CA LEU A 220 13.12 10.41 -16.14
C LEU A 220 14.07 11.28 -16.96
N ASN A 221 15.37 11.13 -16.79
CA ASN A 221 16.39 11.86 -17.57
C ASN A 221 16.37 11.45 -19.03
N ALA A 222 16.33 10.16 -19.33
CA ALA A 222 16.30 9.62 -20.69
C ALA A 222 15.06 10.12 -21.48
N THR A 223 13.90 10.23 -20.81
CA THR A 223 12.66 10.68 -21.43
C THR A 223 12.43 12.19 -21.42
N LYS A 224 13.36 12.98 -20.85
CA LYS A 224 13.18 14.41 -20.62
C LYS A 224 12.83 15.18 -21.90
N LYS A 225 13.62 15.03 -22.98
CA LYS A 225 13.42 15.77 -24.24
C LYS A 225 12.04 15.49 -24.85
N VAL A 226 11.63 14.21 -24.87
CA VAL A 226 10.31 13.81 -25.43
C VAL A 226 9.18 14.37 -24.58
N ARG A 227 9.34 14.34 -23.27
CA ARG A 227 8.36 14.87 -22.32
C ARG A 227 8.25 16.40 -22.42
N ASP A 228 9.36 17.12 -22.50
CA ASP A 228 9.36 18.58 -22.63
C ASP A 228 8.72 19.02 -23.96
N ALA A 229 8.98 18.31 -25.07
CA ALA A 229 8.33 18.53 -26.34
C ALA A 229 6.80 18.30 -26.25
N TYR A 230 6.37 17.22 -25.59
CA TYR A 230 4.96 16.94 -25.37
C TYR A 230 4.28 18.01 -24.50
N ILE A 231 4.94 18.44 -23.39
CA ILE A 231 4.44 19.53 -22.54
C ILE A 231 4.26 20.81 -23.37
N SER A 232 5.22 21.15 -24.23
CA SER A 232 5.13 22.31 -25.09
C SER A 232 3.98 22.21 -26.09
N SER A 233 3.76 21.04 -26.70
CA SER A 233 2.63 20.83 -27.64
C SER A 233 1.26 20.97 -26.97
N PHE A 234 1.16 20.67 -25.67
CA PHE A 234 -0.05 20.90 -24.90
C PHE A 234 -0.22 22.36 -24.48
N ILE A 235 0.86 23.00 -24.00
CA ILE A 235 0.82 24.35 -23.43
C ILE A 235 0.56 25.41 -24.51
N THR A 236 1.15 25.30 -25.72
CA THR A 236 1.07 26.32 -26.76
C THR A 236 -0.36 26.67 -27.12
N PRO A 237 -1.23 25.73 -27.54
CA PRO A 237 -2.59 26.07 -27.92
C PRO A 237 -3.44 26.55 -26.73
N VAL A 238 -3.22 26.01 -25.53
CA VAL A 238 -3.91 26.50 -24.30
C VAL A 238 -3.53 27.94 -24.00
N SER A 239 -2.25 28.28 -24.12
CA SER A 239 -1.78 29.67 -23.94
C SER A 239 -2.39 30.66 -24.88
N GLU A 240 -2.56 30.28 -26.16
CA GLU A 240 -3.20 31.13 -27.19
C GLU A 240 -4.65 31.43 -26.81
N GLN A 241 -5.42 30.42 -26.40
CA GLN A 241 -6.82 30.61 -26.03
C GLN A 241 -6.99 31.41 -24.73
N LEU A 242 -6.13 31.17 -23.72
CA LEU A 242 -6.15 31.96 -22.48
C LEU A 242 -5.81 33.44 -22.75
N LYS A 243 -4.83 33.72 -23.63
CA LYS A 243 -4.51 35.10 -24.07
C LYS A 243 -5.67 35.74 -24.84
N ALA A 244 -6.31 35.00 -25.74
CA ALA A 244 -7.48 35.48 -26.48
C ALA A 244 -8.65 35.84 -25.54
N ALA A 245 -8.79 35.12 -24.45
CA ALA A 245 -9.78 35.41 -23.40
C ALA A 245 -9.39 36.57 -22.46
N GLY A 246 -8.25 37.23 -22.69
CA GLY A 246 -7.79 38.39 -21.90
C GLY A 246 -7.26 38.02 -20.49
N LEU A 247 -6.98 36.74 -20.21
CA LEU A 247 -6.44 36.32 -18.94
C LEU A 247 -4.93 36.59 -18.86
N LYS A 248 -4.48 37.07 -17.70
CA LYS A 248 -3.07 37.16 -17.36
C LYS A 248 -2.66 35.87 -16.63
N PHE A 249 -1.64 35.19 -17.09
CA PHE A 249 -1.24 33.89 -16.55
C PHE A 249 0.18 33.54 -16.88
N HIS A 250 0.69 32.55 -16.18
CA HIS A 250 1.85 31.77 -16.60
C HIS A 250 1.57 30.26 -16.46
N ILE A 251 2.18 29.43 -17.31
CA ILE A 251 1.99 27.98 -17.29
C ILE A 251 3.33 27.30 -17.00
N LYS A 252 3.30 26.33 -16.07
CA LYS A 252 4.46 25.53 -15.69
C LYS A 252 4.16 24.05 -15.87
N GLY A 253 5.06 23.29 -16.49
CA GLY A 253 5.06 21.84 -16.41
C GLY A 253 5.75 21.39 -15.11
N ARG A 254 5.10 20.54 -14.32
CA ARG A 254 5.68 19.97 -13.10
C ARG A 254 5.82 18.47 -13.23
N THR A 255 7.05 17.96 -13.17
CA THR A 255 7.30 16.52 -13.06
C THR A 255 6.98 16.05 -11.63
N LYS A 256 6.36 14.89 -11.50
CA LYS A 256 6.10 14.28 -10.18
C LYS A 256 7.41 13.87 -9.51
N SER A 257 7.43 13.89 -8.18
CA SER A 257 8.56 13.43 -7.39
C SER A 257 8.85 11.94 -7.63
N ILE A 258 10.11 11.56 -7.53
CA ILE A 258 10.58 10.18 -7.75
C ILE A 258 9.86 9.22 -6.79
N HIS A 259 9.71 9.63 -5.53
CA HIS A 259 8.97 8.88 -4.52
C HIS A 259 7.49 8.67 -4.92
N SER A 260 6.82 9.69 -5.44
CA SER A 260 5.43 9.58 -5.90
C SER A 260 5.28 8.60 -7.07
N ILE A 261 6.25 8.57 -7.99
CA ILE A 261 6.29 7.61 -9.10
C ILE A 261 6.52 6.21 -8.54
N TRP A 262 7.51 6.02 -7.66
CA TRP A 262 7.79 4.74 -7.03
C TRP A 262 6.60 4.17 -6.25
N GLN A 263 5.88 4.98 -5.48
CA GLN A 263 4.67 4.58 -4.79
C GLN A 263 3.58 4.10 -5.76
N LYS A 264 3.42 4.78 -6.90
CA LYS A 264 2.47 4.36 -7.94
C LYS A 264 2.87 3.04 -8.58
N MET A 265 4.16 2.87 -8.92
CA MET A 265 4.69 1.60 -9.44
C MET A 265 4.39 0.45 -8.48
N LYS A 266 4.61 0.65 -7.18
CA LYS A 266 4.27 -0.35 -6.14
C LYS A 266 2.78 -0.62 -6.05
N LYS A 267 1.95 0.43 -6.03
CA LYS A 267 0.49 0.31 -5.90
C LYS A 267 -0.16 -0.35 -7.11
N GLN A 268 0.29 0.00 -8.32
CA GLN A 268 -0.25 -0.52 -9.57
C GLN A 268 0.45 -1.81 -10.02
N LYS A 269 1.53 -2.23 -9.32
CA LYS A 269 2.37 -3.39 -9.68
C LYS A 269 2.86 -3.35 -11.12
N CYS A 270 3.26 -2.16 -11.60
CA CYS A 270 3.76 -1.94 -12.95
C CYS A 270 5.17 -1.35 -12.94
N GLY A 271 5.87 -1.45 -14.07
CA GLY A 271 7.15 -0.77 -14.28
C GLY A 271 6.98 0.74 -14.51
N PHE A 272 8.09 1.47 -14.66
CA PHE A 272 8.09 2.91 -14.93
C PHE A 272 7.27 3.27 -16.19
N ASP A 273 7.40 2.49 -17.25
CA ASP A 273 6.72 2.73 -18.52
C ASP A 273 5.18 2.54 -18.45
N GLY A 274 4.69 1.91 -17.36
CA GLY A 274 3.26 1.80 -17.06
C GLY A 274 2.68 2.99 -16.28
N ILE A 275 3.47 4.02 -15.97
CA ILE A 275 2.99 5.22 -15.28
C ILE A 275 2.76 6.35 -16.30
N TYR A 276 1.51 6.70 -16.51
CA TYR A 276 1.13 7.66 -17.56
C TYR A 276 1.09 9.12 -17.09
N ASP A 277 0.87 9.39 -15.80
CA ASP A 277 0.79 10.73 -15.22
C ASP A 277 2.12 11.16 -14.57
N LEU A 278 3.21 11.11 -15.33
CA LEU A 278 4.55 11.49 -14.86
C LEU A 278 4.70 13.00 -14.62
N PHE A 279 3.82 13.82 -15.18
CA PHE A 279 3.84 15.27 -15.03
C PHE A 279 2.42 15.83 -14.91
N ALA A 280 2.33 17.06 -14.44
CA ALA A 280 1.12 17.86 -14.43
C ALA A 280 1.39 19.22 -15.06
N ILE A 281 0.40 19.79 -15.69
CA ILE A 281 0.41 21.17 -16.20
C ILE A 281 -0.23 22.06 -15.16
N ARG A 282 0.44 23.15 -14.81
CA ARG A 282 -0.06 24.11 -13.84
C ARG A 282 -0.31 25.43 -14.51
N ILE A 283 -1.56 25.89 -14.50
CA ILE A 283 -1.99 27.20 -14.98
C ILE A 283 -2.12 28.10 -13.76
N ILE A 284 -1.31 29.14 -13.70
CA ILE A 284 -1.28 30.11 -12.58
C ILE A 284 -1.75 31.44 -13.13
N LEU A 285 -2.87 31.94 -12.60
CA LEU A 285 -3.53 33.15 -13.04
C LEU A 285 -3.11 34.35 -12.16
N ASP A 286 -2.74 35.46 -12.77
CA ASP A 286 -2.58 36.74 -12.11
C ASP A 286 -3.96 37.41 -12.05
N SER A 287 -4.67 37.21 -10.96
CA SER A 287 -6.07 37.61 -10.78
C SER A 287 -6.24 38.45 -9.52
N PRO A 288 -7.02 39.53 -9.56
CA PRO A 288 -7.43 40.22 -8.35
C PRO A 288 -8.32 39.32 -7.46
N GLU A 289 -8.25 39.50 -6.16
CA GLU A 289 -8.83 38.57 -5.16
C GLU A 289 -10.36 38.38 -5.34
N ASP A 290 -11.09 39.42 -5.75
CA ASP A 290 -12.53 39.39 -6.02
C ASP A 290 -12.91 38.55 -7.25
N LYS A 291 -11.97 38.29 -8.18
CA LYS A 291 -12.20 37.57 -9.44
C LYS A 291 -11.51 36.21 -9.52
N GLU A 292 -10.74 35.83 -8.48
CA GLU A 292 -9.93 34.60 -8.49
C GLU A 292 -10.74 33.35 -8.87
N LYS A 293 -11.85 33.12 -8.19
CA LYS A 293 -12.69 31.92 -8.45
C LYS A 293 -13.27 31.95 -9.86
N MET A 294 -13.80 33.08 -10.29
CA MET A 294 -14.40 33.25 -11.62
C MET A 294 -13.37 32.96 -12.72
N GLN A 295 -12.18 33.54 -12.63
CA GLN A 295 -11.15 33.35 -13.63
C GLN A 295 -10.57 31.91 -13.65
N CYS A 296 -10.48 31.24 -12.49
CA CYS A 296 -10.12 29.83 -12.45
C CYS A 296 -11.15 28.95 -13.18
N TRP A 297 -12.45 29.21 -13.00
CA TRP A 297 -13.50 28.49 -13.73
C TRP A 297 -13.54 28.86 -15.22
N GLN A 298 -13.21 30.10 -15.59
CA GLN A 298 -13.07 30.50 -16.99
C GLN A 298 -11.90 29.73 -17.65
N ALA A 299 -10.74 29.63 -17.01
CA ALA A 299 -9.62 28.85 -17.49
C ALA A 299 -9.96 27.33 -17.59
N TYR A 300 -10.75 26.81 -16.63
CA TYR A 300 -11.28 25.45 -16.70
C TYR A 300 -12.13 25.24 -17.96
N SER A 301 -13.08 26.14 -18.25
CA SER A 301 -13.93 26.04 -19.44
C SER A 301 -13.09 26.02 -20.72
N ILE A 302 -12.12 26.92 -20.84
CA ILE A 302 -11.23 26.98 -22.01
C ILE A 302 -10.48 25.66 -22.21
N VAL A 303 -9.91 25.09 -21.16
CA VAL A 303 -9.17 23.83 -21.26
C VAL A 303 -10.08 22.66 -21.63
N THR A 304 -11.30 22.62 -21.09
CA THR A 304 -12.26 21.52 -21.34
C THR A 304 -12.99 21.66 -22.68
N ASP A 305 -13.05 22.84 -23.25
CA ASP A 305 -13.51 23.03 -24.63
C ASP A 305 -12.49 22.49 -25.66
N MET A 306 -11.20 22.59 -25.34
CA MET A 306 -10.13 22.11 -26.21
C MET A 306 -9.85 20.62 -26.06
N TYR A 307 -9.97 20.08 -24.85
CA TYR A 307 -9.58 18.72 -24.50
C TYR A 307 -10.66 18.04 -23.66
N GLN A 308 -11.03 16.84 -24.05
CA GLN A 308 -12.09 16.08 -23.36
C GLN A 308 -11.71 15.79 -21.90
N PRO A 309 -12.50 16.27 -20.90
CA PRO A 309 -12.21 16.02 -19.50
C PRO A 309 -12.67 14.64 -19.05
N ASN A 310 -12.01 14.11 -18.02
CA ASN A 310 -12.47 12.95 -17.27
C ASN A 310 -13.25 13.41 -16.02
N PRO A 311 -14.60 13.31 -16.01
CA PRO A 311 -15.43 13.85 -14.92
C PRO A 311 -15.15 13.18 -13.57
N LYS A 312 -14.76 11.90 -13.56
CA LYS A 312 -14.44 11.14 -12.33
C LYS A 312 -13.16 11.64 -11.64
N ARG A 313 -12.31 12.38 -12.35
CA ARG A 313 -11.04 12.90 -11.84
C ARG A 313 -11.05 14.41 -11.58
N LEU A 314 -12.19 15.08 -11.72
CA LEU A 314 -12.33 16.46 -11.27
C LEU A 314 -12.23 16.54 -9.74
N ARG A 315 -11.40 17.46 -9.22
CA ARG A 315 -11.28 17.80 -7.82
C ARG A 315 -11.41 19.30 -7.66
N ASP A 316 -12.50 19.71 -7.07
CA ASP A 316 -12.80 21.12 -6.76
C ASP A 316 -12.43 21.45 -5.32
N TRP A 317 -11.20 21.89 -5.13
CA TRP A 317 -10.74 22.48 -3.86
C TRP A 317 -10.79 24.01 -3.89
N LEU A 318 -11.38 24.58 -4.93
CA LEU A 318 -11.61 26.02 -5.03
C LEU A 318 -12.90 26.41 -4.30
N SER A 319 -13.97 25.62 -4.52
CA SER A 319 -15.26 25.84 -3.83
C SER A 319 -15.21 25.39 -2.37
N VAL A 320 -14.52 24.26 -2.09
CA VAL A 320 -14.33 23.71 -0.73
C VAL A 320 -12.84 23.51 -0.49
N PRO A 321 -12.13 24.51 0.05
CA PRO A 321 -10.71 24.41 0.36
C PRO A 321 -10.40 23.28 1.34
N LYS A 322 -9.19 22.73 1.25
CA LYS A 322 -8.72 21.75 2.24
C LYS A 322 -8.50 22.43 3.61
N SER A 323 -8.48 21.63 4.69
CA SER A 323 -8.27 22.11 6.06
C SER A 323 -6.96 22.90 6.26
N ASN A 324 -5.96 22.69 5.41
CA ASN A 324 -4.69 23.43 5.40
C ASN A 324 -4.69 24.65 4.47
N GLY A 325 -5.85 25.13 4.03
CA GLY A 325 -5.98 26.31 3.17
C GLY A 325 -5.61 26.09 1.69
N TYR A 326 -5.40 24.86 1.25
CA TYR A 326 -5.09 24.57 -0.15
C TYR A 326 -6.30 24.76 -1.04
N GLU A 327 -6.19 25.63 -2.04
CA GLU A 327 -7.20 25.96 -3.06
C GLU A 327 -6.66 25.64 -4.47
N CYS A 328 -7.42 24.90 -5.28
CA CYS A 328 -7.04 24.59 -6.66
C CYS A 328 -8.16 23.82 -7.38
N LEU A 329 -8.32 23.99 -8.70
CA LEU A 329 -9.05 23.05 -9.55
C LEU A 329 -8.09 22.04 -10.14
N HIS A 330 -8.35 20.75 -9.92
CA HIS A 330 -7.62 19.66 -10.59
C HIS A 330 -8.53 18.97 -11.57
N ILE A 331 -8.12 18.92 -12.83
CA ILE A 331 -8.80 18.21 -13.90
C ILE A 331 -7.81 17.26 -14.58
N THR A 332 -8.34 16.20 -15.17
CA THR A 332 -7.57 15.32 -16.04
C THR A 332 -8.24 15.36 -17.41
N VAL A 333 -7.50 15.72 -18.43
CA VAL A 333 -8.01 15.87 -19.79
C VAL A 333 -7.26 14.97 -20.78
N LEU A 334 -7.91 14.57 -21.87
CA LEU A 334 -7.29 13.81 -22.93
C LEU A 334 -6.56 14.77 -23.88
N GLY A 335 -5.24 14.89 -23.70
CA GLY A 335 -4.37 15.79 -24.45
C GLY A 335 -3.94 15.23 -25.83
N PRO A 336 -2.92 15.84 -26.46
CA PRO A 336 -2.31 15.33 -27.68
C PRO A 336 -1.92 13.86 -27.56
N ASP A 337 -1.87 13.13 -28.68
CA ASP A 337 -1.53 11.70 -28.74
C ASP A 337 -2.40 10.79 -27.85
N LYS A 338 -3.63 11.25 -27.51
CA LYS A 338 -4.58 10.51 -26.65
C LYS A 338 -3.98 10.15 -25.28
N LYS A 339 -3.14 11.01 -24.72
CA LYS A 339 -2.56 10.83 -23.39
C LYS A 339 -3.30 11.67 -22.36
N TRP A 340 -3.57 11.07 -21.19
CA TRP A 340 -4.18 11.79 -20.06
C TRP A 340 -3.19 12.76 -19.44
N VAL A 341 -3.61 14.03 -19.31
CA VAL A 341 -2.82 15.12 -18.72
C VAL A 341 -3.58 15.67 -17.51
N GLU A 342 -2.90 15.72 -16.36
CA GLU A 342 -3.41 16.41 -15.18
C GLU A 342 -3.14 17.91 -15.32
N VAL A 343 -4.19 18.72 -15.23
CA VAL A 343 -4.11 20.18 -15.24
C VAL A 343 -4.56 20.72 -13.89
N GLN A 344 -3.75 21.58 -13.30
CA GLN A 344 -3.98 22.27 -12.03
C GLN A 344 -4.16 23.74 -12.30
N ILE A 345 -5.33 24.31 -11.94
CA ILE A 345 -5.67 25.71 -12.18
C ILE A 345 -5.80 26.41 -10.83
N ARG A 346 -5.05 27.49 -10.64
CA ARG A 346 -5.04 28.30 -9.41
C ARG A 346 -4.50 29.71 -9.68
N THR A 347 -4.67 30.62 -8.74
CA THR A 347 -4.09 31.97 -8.85
C THR A 347 -2.69 32.03 -8.22
N GLU A 348 -1.97 33.16 -8.38
CA GLU A 348 -0.65 33.36 -7.77
C GLU A 348 -0.72 33.24 -6.24
N ARG A 349 -1.72 33.86 -5.60
CA ARG A 349 -1.96 33.72 -4.16
C ARG A 349 -2.14 32.25 -3.74
N MET A 350 -2.97 31.51 -4.47
CA MET A 350 -3.22 30.09 -4.21
C MET A 350 -1.97 29.23 -4.49
N ASP A 351 -1.16 29.61 -5.50
CA ASP A 351 0.12 28.95 -5.80
C ASP A 351 1.10 29.15 -4.65
N GLU A 352 1.19 30.37 -4.11
CA GLU A 352 2.06 30.69 -2.99
C GLU A 352 1.65 29.93 -1.72
N ILE A 353 0.36 29.88 -1.41
CA ILE A 353 -0.17 29.07 -0.29
C ILE A 353 0.13 27.58 -0.52
N ALA A 354 0.00 27.08 -1.75
CA ALA A 354 0.27 25.69 -2.07
C ALA A 354 1.76 25.31 -2.05
N GLU A 355 2.67 26.24 -2.31
CA GLU A 355 4.13 25.98 -2.29
C GLU A 355 4.73 26.19 -0.88
N HIS A 356 4.28 27.22 -0.16
CA HIS A 356 4.83 27.64 1.13
C HIS A 356 3.96 27.31 2.35
N GLY A 357 2.75 26.75 2.11
CA GLY A 357 1.84 26.30 3.17
C GLY A 357 1.29 27.43 4.03
N LEU A 358 1.08 27.13 5.31
CA LEU A 358 0.50 28.07 6.28
C LEU A 358 1.34 29.33 6.51
N ALA A 359 2.63 29.25 6.28
CA ALA A 359 3.50 30.43 6.44
C ALA A 359 3.21 31.51 5.39
N ALA A 360 2.80 31.15 4.16
CA ALA A 360 2.29 32.11 3.19
C ALA A 360 0.98 32.77 3.66
N HIS A 361 0.10 31.99 4.26
CA HIS A 361 -1.15 32.50 4.82
C HIS A 361 -0.94 33.56 5.93
N TRP A 362 0.12 33.38 6.75
CA TRP A 362 0.48 34.37 7.78
C TRP A 362 1.05 35.67 7.21
N ARG A 363 1.75 35.62 6.05
CA ARG A 363 2.19 36.84 5.37
C ARG A 363 1.03 37.71 4.90
N TYR A 364 -0.06 37.08 4.40
CA TYR A 364 -1.21 37.80 3.85
C TYR A 364 -2.21 38.28 4.90
N LYS A 365 -2.47 37.49 5.96
CA LYS A 365 -3.53 37.72 6.94
C LYS A 365 -3.04 38.13 8.35
N GLY A 366 -1.72 38.13 8.58
CA GLY A 366 -1.15 38.38 9.93
C GLY A 366 -1.35 37.20 10.90
N VAL A 367 -0.75 37.31 12.10
CA VAL A 367 -0.71 36.23 13.13
C VAL A 367 -2.07 35.83 13.71
N LYS A 368 -3.14 36.55 13.40
CA LYS A 368 -4.52 36.35 13.95
C LYS A 368 -5.50 35.73 12.97
N ALA A 369 -5.04 34.89 12.02
CA ALA A 369 -5.98 34.21 11.16
C ALA A 369 -6.59 32.98 11.89
N GLU A 370 -7.88 33.09 12.21
CA GLU A 370 -8.72 31.96 12.63
C GLU A 370 -8.75 30.89 11.51
N GLY A 371 -7.90 29.90 11.61
CA GLY A 371 -7.79 28.81 10.63
C GLY A 371 -7.90 27.45 11.31
N GLY A 372 -8.32 26.44 10.55
CA GLY A 372 -8.52 25.07 11.05
C GLY A 372 -7.29 24.44 11.72
N MET A 373 -6.08 25.00 11.49
CA MET A 373 -4.84 24.53 12.13
C MET A 373 -4.69 25.05 13.57
N ASP A 374 -5.07 26.31 13.85
CA ASP A 374 -5.04 26.84 15.21
C ASP A 374 -6.08 26.12 16.08
N ASN A 375 -7.23 25.78 15.51
CA ASN A 375 -8.24 24.93 16.15
C ASN A 375 -7.71 23.51 16.38
N TRP A 376 -6.98 22.95 15.45
CA TRP A 376 -6.35 21.64 15.58
C TRP A 376 -5.24 21.64 16.65
N LEU A 377 -4.36 22.64 16.69
CA LEU A 377 -3.36 22.80 17.76
C LEU A 377 -4.01 23.07 19.12
N ALA A 378 -5.08 23.87 19.15
CA ALA A 378 -5.85 24.12 20.35
C ALA A 378 -6.55 22.85 20.86
N SER A 379 -7.10 22.02 19.97
CA SER A 379 -7.69 20.74 20.34
C SER A 379 -6.65 19.77 20.91
N ILE A 380 -5.47 19.67 20.28
CA ILE A 380 -4.34 18.87 20.80
C ILE A 380 -3.94 19.38 22.20
N ARG A 381 -3.78 20.71 22.38
CA ARG A 381 -3.40 21.30 23.66
C ARG A 381 -4.44 20.97 24.73
N SER A 382 -5.72 21.26 24.46
CA SER A 382 -6.83 21.02 25.38
C SER A 382 -6.95 19.55 25.78
N ALA A 383 -6.78 18.65 24.86
CA ALA A 383 -6.89 17.23 25.11
C ALA A 383 -5.67 16.66 25.85
N LEU A 384 -4.46 17.20 25.62
CA LEU A 384 -3.26 16.87 26.38
C LEU A 384 -3.32 17.41 27.82
N GLU A 385 -3.96 18.60 28.02
CA GLU A 385 -4.19 19.20 29.33
C GLU A 385 -5.27 18.44 30.14
N ALA A 386 -6.31 17.92 29.46
CA ALA A 386 -7.40 17.16 30.08
C ALA A 386 -7.00 15.75 30.57
N GLY A 387 -5.77 15.30 30.34
CA GLY A 387 -5.26 14.00 30.79
C GLY A 387 -5.69 12.78 29.98
N ASN A 388 -6.50 12.94 28.94
CA ASN A 388 -6.91 11.88 27.99
C ASN A 388 -5.81 11.53 26.99
N ASN A 389 -4.63 11.21 27.49
CA ASN A 389 -3.39 11.16 26.73
C ASN A 389 -3.37 10.08 25.62
N LEU A 390 -4.09 8.97 25.81
CA LEU A 390 -4.08 7.85 24.86
C LEU A 390 -4.95 8.13 23.64
N GLU A 391 -6.16 8.67 23.82
CA GLU A 391 -7.10 8.95 22.72
C GLU A 391 -6.57 10.05 21.79
N VAL A 392 -6.00 11.11 22.34
CA VAL A 392 -5.40 12.23 21.56
C VAL A 392 -4.17 11.79 20.79
N MET A 393 -3.34 10.93 21.41
CA MET A 393 -2.18 10.33 20.75
C MET A 393 -2.61 9.46 19.58
N ASP A 394 -3.67 8.69 19.74
CA ASP A 394 -4.20 7.81 18.69
C ASP A 394 -4.90 8.60 17.58
N GLU A 395 -5.63 9.67 17.93
CA GLU A 395 -6.24 10.57 16.96
C GLU A 395 -5.18 11.34 16.16
N PHE A 396 -4.15 11.89 16.81
CA PHE A 396 -3.03 12.54 16.12
C PHE A 396 -2.27 11.58 15.20
N ARG A 397 -1.99 10.37 15.67
CA ARG A 397 -1.35 9.31 14.86
C ARG A 397 -2.25 8.91 13.71
N SER A 398 -3.55 8.74 13.93
CA SER A 398 -4.53 8.42 12.90
C SER A 398 -4.61 9.50 11.83
N ASP A 399 -4.58 10.77 12.23
CA ASP A 399 -4.61 11.92 11.34
C ASP A 399 -3.35 12.09 10.50
N LEU A 400 -2.19 11.70 11.03
CA LEU A 400 -0.93 11.70 10.28
C LEU A 400 -0.82 10.53 9.29
N TYR A 401 -1.39 9.37 9.64
CA TYR A 401 -1.17 8.10 8.93
C TYR A 401 -2.49 7.39 8.60
N GLU A 402 -3.30 7.95 7.74
CA GLU A 402 -4.64 7.42 7.38
C GLU A 402 -4.68 5.93 6.95
N LYS A 403 -3.56 5.34 6.52
CA LYS A 403 -3.52 3.96 5.99
C LYS A 403 -2.39 3.07 6.48
N GLU A 404 -1.36 3.60 7.12
CA GLU A 404 -0.14 2.87 7.47
C GLU A 404 0.30 3.19 8.89
N ILE A 405 0.85 2.21 9.59
CA ILE A 405 1.44 2.36 10.92
C ILE A 405 2.92 2.02 10.89
N TYR A 406 3.68 2.64 11.77
CA TYR A 406 5.11 2.46 11.91
C TYR A 406 5.43 1.99 13.34
N VAL A 407 6.03 0.81 13.46
CA VAL A 407 6.25 0.10 14.72
C VAL A 407 7.74 -0.21 14.87
N PHE A 408 8.26 -0.13 16.09
CA PHE A 408 9.67 -0.33 16.40
C PHE A 408 9.96 -1.69 16.97
N THR A 409 11.12 -2.24 16.61
CA THR A 409 11.72 -3.36 17.35
C THR A 409 12.42 -2.83 18.61
N PRO A 410 12.71 -3.68 19.62
CA PRO A 410 13.48 -3.27 20.80
C PRO A 410 14.89 -2.75 20.49
N LYS A 411 15.41 -3.07 19.29
CA LYS A 411 16.70 -2.57 18.80
C LYS A 411 16.60 -1.19 18.12
N GLY A 412 15.38 -0.65 17.99
CA GLY A 412 15.12 0.62 17.34
C GLY A 412 14.90 0.54 15.83
N ASP A 413 14.81 -0.67 15.24
CA ASP A 413 14.49 -0.79 13.81
C ASP A 413 13.02 -0.45 13.57
N LEU A 414 12.76 0.37 12.55
CA LEU A 414 11.43 0.80 12.17
C LEU A 414 10.82 -0.16 11.15
N LEU A 415 9.63 -0.66 11.45
CA LEU A 415 8.86 -1.53 10.56
C LEU A 415 7.52 -0.90 10.20
N LYS A 416 7.18 -0.97 8.91
CA LYS A 416 5.97 -0.39 8.34
C LYS A 416 4.90 -1.45 8.14
N PHE A 417 3.67 -1.17 8.62
CA PHE A 417 2.51 -2.05 8.51
C PHE A 417 1.26 -1.31 8.04
N GLN A 418 0.23 -2.07 7.68
CA GLN A 418 -1.11 -1.52 7.47
C GLN A 418 -1.82 -1.33 8.82
N LYS A 419 -2.70 -0.32 8.93
CA LYS A 419 -3.53 -0.09 10.12
C LYS A 419 -4.37 -1.34 10.45
N GLY A 420 -4.44 -1.67 11.73
CA GLY A 420 -5.18 -2.83 12.23
C GLY A 420 -4.39 -4.13 12.30
N VAL A 421 -3.06 -4.11 12.05
CA VAL A 421 -2.20 -5.30 12.27
C VAL A 421 -2.01 -5.53 13.75
N THR A 422 -1.81 -6.80 14.12
CA THR A 422 -1.69 -7.25 15.49
C THR A 422 -0.23 -7.58 15.85
N VAL A 423 0.03 -7.77 17.14
CA VAL A 423 1.31 -8.28 17.66
C VAL A 423 1.70 -9.59 16.96
N LEU A 424 0.72 -10.44 16.63
CA LEU A 424 0.96 -11.69 15.91
C LEU A 424 1.43 -11.44 14.46
N ASP A 425 0.85 -10.47 13.75
CA ASP A 425 1.32 -10.06 12.42
C ASP A 425 2.78 -9.58 12.46
N PHE A 426 3.11 -8.79 13.49
CA PHE A 426 4.48 -8.31 13.71
C PHE A 426 5.45 -9.47 13.95
N ALA A 427 5.08 -10.47 14.79
CA ALA A 427 5.90 -11.64 15.04
C ALA A 427 6.21 -12.42 13.74
N TYR A 428 5.20 -12.62 12.88
CA TYR A 428 5.39 -13.27 11.57
C TYR A 428 6.14 -12.41 10.57
N HIS A 429 6.15 -11.10 10.74
CA HIS A 429 6.95 -10.21 9.91
C HIS A 429 8.44 -10.37 10.22
N ILE A 430 8.82 -10.43 11.50
CA ILE A 430 10.21 -10.65 11.92
C ILE A 430 10.71 -12.00 11.39
N HIS A 431 10.10 -13.11 11.82
CA HIS A 431 10.48 -14.44 11.38
C HIS A 431 9.36 -15.46 11.58
N SER A 432 9.24 -16.44 10.67
CA SER A 432 8.18 -17.48 10.76
C SER A 432 8.27 -18.30 12.06
N LYS A 433 9.48 -18.62 12.54
CA LYS A 433 9.68 -19.35 13.78
C LYS A 433 9.20 -18.55 14.99
N ILE A 434 9.50 -17.25 15.05
CA ILE A 434 9.02 -16.33 16.10
C ILE A 434 7.51 -16.25 16.06
N GLY A 435 6.93 -16.10 14.87
CA GLY A 435 5.47 -16.10 14.69
C GLY A 435 4.82 -17.39 15.16
N ASN A 436 5.35 -18.56 14.78
CA ASN A 436 4.81 -19.86 15.19
C ASN A 436 4.85 -20.08 16.69
N GLN A 437 5.83 -19.51 17.39
CA GLN A 437 6.05 -19.65 18.83
C GLN A 437 5.50 -18.45 19.66
N CYS A 438 4.78 -17.52 19.04
CA CYS A 438 4.29 -16.31 19.68
C CYS A 438 3.21 -16.64 20.74
N VAL A 439 3.42 -16.21 21.97
CA VAL A 439 2.45 -16.29 23.08
C VAL A 439 1.90 -14.93 23.46
N GLY A 440 2.57 -13.84 23.08
CA GLY A 440 2.21 -12.47 23.36
C GLY A 440 3.32 -11.52 22.99
N GLY A 441 3.25 -10.30 23.48
CA GLY A 441 4.29 -9.28 23.30
C GLY A 441 4.34 -8.31 24.45
N LYS A 442 5.34 -7.44 24.43
CA LYS A 442 5.35 -6.21 25.23
C LYS A 442 5.26 -5.03 24.29
N ILE A 443 4.30 -4.16 24.50
CA ILE A 443 4.19 -2.87 23.83
C ILE A 443 4.62 -1.80 24.82
N ASN A 444 5.67 -1.05 24.48
CA ASN A 444 6.23 0.00 25.34
C ASN A 444 6.52 -0.50 26.77
N GLY A 445 7.08 -1.72 26.88
CA GLY A 445 7.40 -2.38 28.15
C GLY A 445 6.23 -3.07 28.88
N LYS A 446 4.96 -2.92 28.44
CA LYS A 446 3.78 -3.55 29.04
C LYS A 446 3.42 -4.86 28.34
N ASN A 447 3.17 -5.93 29.10
CA ASN A 447 2.72 -7.20 28.55
C ASN A 447 1.33 -7.09 27.90
N VAL A 448 1.20 -7.58 26.68
CA VAL A 448 -0.04 -7.57 25.90
C VAL A 448 -0.28 -8.91 25.21
N SER A 449 -1.54 -9.16 24.84
CA SER A 449 -1.93 -10.33 24.07
C SER A 449 -1.41 -10.22 22.63
N PHE A 450 -1.13 -11.36 22.00
CA PHE A 450 -0.81 -11.41 20.56
C PHE A 450 -1.96 -10.92 19.65
N ARG A 451 -3.19 -10.77 20.19
CA ARG A 451 -4.36 -10.21 19.50
C ARG A 451 -4.41 -8.69 19.50
N THR A 452 -3.59 -8.04 20.33
CA THR A 452 -3.58 -6.58 20.48
C THR A 452 -3.18 -5.94 19.17
N GLU A 453 -3.97 -4.97 18.70
CA GLU A 453 -3.66 -4.15 17.53
C GLU A 453 -2.50 -3.20 17.85
N LEU A 454 -1.66 -2.97 16.83
CA LEU A 454 -0.50 -2.10 16.92
C LEU A 454 -0.83 -0.71 16.41
N HIS A 455 -0.20 0.30 17.02
CA HIS A 455 -0.34 1.70 16.65
C HIS A 455 1.02 2.28 16.24
N SER A 456 0.99 3.38 15.50
CA SER A 456 2.23 4.08 15.14
C SER A 456 2.96 4.55 16.38
N GLY A 457 4.25 4.25 16.44
CA GLY A 457 5.12 4.61 17.56
C GLY A 457 5.23 3.53 18.65
N ASP A 458 4.56 2.39 18.51
CA ASP A 458 4.72 1.30 19.45
C ASP A 458 6.10 0.65 19.32
N SER A 459 6.77 0.42 20.45
CA SER A 459 7.95 -0.44 20.54
C SER A 459 7.50 -1.83 20.96
N VAL A 460 7.72 -2.83 20.10
CA VAL A 460 7.14 -4.17 20.25
C VAL A 460 8.20 -5.23 20.43
N GLU A 461 8.19 -5.89 21.59
CA GLU A 461 8.98 -7.08 21.89
C GLU A 461 8.07 -8.31 21.85
N ILE A 462 8.49 -9.38 21.14
CA ILE A 462 7.68 -10.61 21.02
C ILE A 462 8.10 -11.61 22.10
N LEU A 463 7.10 -12.14 22.80
CA LEU A 463 7.26 -13.22 23.76
C LEU A 463 6.97 -14.56 23.07
N THR A 464 7.89 -15.51 23.18
CA THR A 464 7.80 -16.82 22.53
C THR A 464 7.84 -17.97 23.52
N SER A 465 7.18 -19.08 23.18
CA SER A 465 7.29 -20.35 23.90
C SER A 465 7.53 -21.48 22.90
N THR A 466 8.40 -22.41 23.25
CA THR A 466 8.69 -23.60 22.43
C THR A 466 7.52 -24.58 22.34
N THR A 467 6.60 -24.52 23.30
CA THR A 467 5.38 -25.36 23.34
C THR A 467 4.25 -24.80 22.47
N GLN A 468 4.31 -23.50 22.11
CA GLN A 468 3.28 -22.86 21.30
C GLN A 468 3.35 -23.31 19.86
N LYS A 469 2.17 -23.59 19.28
CA LYS A 469 2.01 -23.94 17.86
C LYS A 469 0.86 -23.10 17.26
N PRO A 470 0.94 -22.77 15.96
CA PRO A 470 -0.15 -22.08 15.26
C PRO A 470 -1.45 -22.91 15.27
N ASN A 471 -2.58 -22.23 15.43
CA ASN A 471 -3.89 -22.81 15.29
C ASN A 471 -4.72 -22.10 14.20
N ARG A 472 -5.87 -22.67 13.84
CA ARG A 472 -6.76 -22.10 12.78
C ARG A 472 -7.32 -20.73 13.15
N ASP A 473 -7.54 -20.46 14.43
CA ASP A 473 -8.09 -19.18 14.90
C ASP A 473 -7.15 -18.01 14.65
N TRP A 474 -5.84 -18.27 14.54
CA TRP A 474 -4.85 -17.24 14.20
C TRP A 474 -5.05 -16.60 12.82
N LEU A 475 -5.70 -17.32 11.90
CA LEU A 475 -6.07 -16.77 10.58
C LEU A 475 -7.11 -15.63 10.68
N ASN A 476 -7.94 -15.65 11.73
CA ASN A 476 -8.95 -14.61 11.98
C ASN A 476 -8.36 -13.40 12.70
N ILE A 477 -7.28 -13.62 13.48
CA ILE A 477 -6.59 -12.59 14.28
C ILE A 477 -5.69 -11.75 13.38
N CYS A 478 -4.89 -12.39 12.53
CA CYS A 478 -3.98 -11.69 11.63
C CYS A 478 -4.72 -10.90 10.54
N LYS A 479 -4.23 -9.71 10.25
CA LYS A 479 -4.71 -8.86 9.14
C LYS A 479 -3.84 -9.01 7.90
N SER A 480 -2.53 -9.16 8.06
CA SER A 480 -1.60 -9.23 6.94
C SER A 480 -1.72 -10.54 6.16
N SER A 481 -1.76 -10.44 4.82
CA SER A 481 -1.79 -11.61 3.93
C SER A 481 -0.53 -12.49 4.07
N ARG A 482 0.61 -11.87 4.39
CA ARG A 482 1.88 -12.56 4.63
C ARG A 482 1.84 -13.46 5.86
N ALA A 483 1.32 -12.96 7.00
CA ALA A 483 1.16 -13.76 8.21
C ALA A 483 0.18 -14.91 7.98
N LYS A 484 -0.98 -14.65 7.35
CA LYS A 484 -1.98 -15.68 7.01
C LYS A 484 -1.39 -16.79 6.13
N ALA A 485 -0.57 -16.44 5.14
CA ALA A 485 0.08 -17.42 4.27
C ALA A 485 1.06 -18.31 5.06
N LYS A 486 1.89 -17.72 5.94
CA LYS A 486 2.83 -18.45 6.79
C LYS A 486 2.12 -19.36 7.81
N ILE A 487 1.01 -18.89 8.40
CA ILE A 487 0.17 -19.71 9.30
C ILE A 487 -0.41 -20.91 8.55
N ARG A 488 -0.99 -20.72 7.35
CA ARG A 488 -1.52 -21.81 6.53
C ARG A 488 -0.45 -22.84 6.20
N LEU A 489 0.77 -22.40 5.87
CA LEU A 489 1.89 -23.28 5.59
C LEU A 489 2.28 -24.09 6.83
N ALA A 490 2.44 -23.45 8.00
CA ALA A 490 2.76 -24.12 9.24
C ALA A 490 1.69 -25.13 9.67
N LEU A 491 0.40 -24.78 9.52
CA LEU A 491 -0.71 -25.70 9.79
C LEU A 491 -0.68 -26.93 8.85
N LYS A 492 -0.37 -26.72 7.57
CA LYS A 492 -0.24 -27.81 6.59
C LYS A 492 0.95 -28.71 6.91
N GLU A 493 2.10 -28.15 7.27
CA GLU A 493 3.28 -28.92 7.66
C GLU A 493 3.03 -29.78 8.92
N THR A 494 2.31 -29.23 9.89
CA THR A 494 1.91 -29.96 11.10
C THR A 494 0.96 -31.12 10.74
N GLN A 495 -0.06 -30.87 9.93
CA GLN A 495 -0.99 -31.91 9.46
C GLN A 495 -0.29 -33.04 8.71
N VAL A 496 0.70 -32.70 7.86
CA VAL A 496 1.48 -33.71 7.11
C VAL A 496 2.33 -34.55 8.07
N LYS A 497 2.99 -33.93 9.05
CA LYS A 497 3.81 -34.66 10.05
C LYS A 497 2.97 -35.59 10.91
N ASP A 498 1.84 -35.08 11.43
CA ASP A 498 0.94 -35.87 12.26
C ASP A 498 0.31 -37.02 11.45
N GLY A 499 -0.05 -36.79 10.18
CA GLY A 499 -0.55 -37.79 9.27
C GLY A 499 0.46 -38.87 8.90
N LEU A 500 1.73 -38.51 8.69
CA LEU A 500 2.81 -39.47 8.43
C LEU A 500 3.08 -40.35 9.64
N TYR A 501 3.14 -39.76 10.84
CA TYR A 501 3.31 -40.51 12.10
C TYR A 501 2.17 -41.51 12.32
N ALA A 502 0.92 -41.08 12.13
CA ALA A 502 -0.24 -41.96 12.27
C ALA A 502 -0.26 -43.09 11.24
N LYS A 503 0.13 -42.80 10.00
CA LYS A 503 0.25 -43.80 8.94
C LYS A 503 1.31 -44.85 9.28
N GLU A 504 2.50 -44.42 9.69
CA GLU A 504 3.59 -45.30 10.09
C GLU A 504 3.20 -46.16 11.31
N LEU A 505 2.52 -45.57 12.30
CA LEU A 505 2.02 -46.29 13.49
C LEU A 505 0.99 -47.36 13.07
N LEU A 506 0.09 -47.04 12.17
CA LEU A 506 -0.93 -47.95 11.68
C LEU A 506 -0.29 -49.11 10.86
N GLU A 507 0.59 -48.79 9.92
CA GLU A 507 1.33 -49.79 9.09
C GLU A 507 2.13 -50.74 9.97
N ARG A 508 2.80 -50.26 11.02
CA ARG A 508 3.53 -51.06 11.97
C ARG A 508 2.62 -52.03 12.75
N ARG A 509 1.41 -51.59 13.12
CA ARG A 509 0.43 -52.44 13.83
C ARG A 509 -0.18 -53.49 12.88
N PHE A 510 -0.48 -53.15 11.62
CA PHE A 510 -0.92 -54.10 10.61
C PHE A 510 0.13 -55.19 10.37
N LYS A 511 1.39 -54.79 10.24
CA LYS A 511 2.53 -55.71 10.06
C LYS A 511 2.69 -56.65 11.26
N ASN A 512 2.50 -56.13 12.51
CA ASN A 512 2.56 -56.95 13.68
C ASN A 512 1.45 -58.00 13.76
N LYS A 513 0.27 -57.72 13.17
CA LYS A 513 -0.85 -58.65 13.05
C LYS A 513 -0.80 -59.50 11.79
N LYS A 514 0.27 -59.42 10.97
CA LYS A 514 0.46 -60.09 9.69
C LYS A 514 -0.70 -59.87 8.68
N ILE A 515 -1.22 -58.69 8.63
CA ILE A 515 -2.32 -58.28 7.73
C ILE A 515 -1.71 -57.38 6.64
N GLU A 516 -1.94 -57.74 5.38
CA GLU A 516 -1.55 -56.92 4.23
C GLU A 516 -2.57 -55.79 4.04
N ILE A 517 -2.07 -54.59 3.76
CA ILE A 517 -2.90 -53.38 3.54
C ILE A 517 -3.12 -53.22 2.04
N GLU A 518 -4.38 -53.33 1.62
CA GLU A 518 -4.82 -52.97 0.27
C GLU A 518 -5.37 -51.53 0.30
N ASP A 519 -4.87 -50.70 -0.60
CA ASP A 519 -5.28 -49.29 -0.72
C ASP A 519 -6.80 -49.13 -1.03
N SER A 520 -7.36 -50.06 -1.80
CA SER A 520 -8.79 -50.12 -2.14
C SER A 520 -9.65 -50.38 -0.90
N THR A 521 -9.30 -51.35 -0.07
CA THR A 521 -9.99 -51.74 1.15
C THR A 521 -9.84 -50.64 2.25
N MET A 522 -8.65 -50.06 2.35
CA MET A 522 -8.42 -48.91 3.27
C MET A 522 -9.26 -47.71 2.85
N GLY A 523 -9.38 -47.41 1.58
CA GLY A 523 -10.24 -46.33 1.08
C GLY A 523 -11.72 -46.56 1.36
N GLN A 524 -12.20 -47.80 1.33
CA GLN A 524 -13.58 -48.17 1.71
C GLN A 524 -13.80 -48.03 3.21
N LEU A 525 -12.84 -48.44 4.04
CA LEU A 525 -12.87 -48.32 5.48
C LEU A 525 -12.97 -46.84 5.91
N ILE A 526 -12.09 -45.99 5.36
CA ILE A 526 -12.07 -44.55 5.68
C ILE A 526 -13.44 -43.90 5.41
N ARG A 527 -14.09 -44.28 4.29
CA ARG A 527 -15.46 -43.81 3.97
C ARG A 527 -16.51 -44.38 4.91
N LYS A 528 -16.41 -45.67 5.25
CA LYS A 528 -17.33 -46.35 6.20
C LYS A 528 -17.25 -45.68 7.58
N LEU A 529 -16.08 -45.26 8.01
CA LEU A 529 -15.88 -44.54 9.27
C LEU A 529 -16.30 -43.06 9.21
N GLY A 530 -16.82 -42.58 8.07
CA GLY A 530 -17.39 -41.23 7.91
C GLY A 530 -16.38 -40.14 7.63
N PHE A 531 -15.12 -40.46 7.34
CA PHE A 531 -14.11 -39.46 7.02
C PHE A 531 -14.13 -39.05 5.55
N LYS A 532 -14.17 -37.75 5.31
CA LYS A 532 -14.15 -37.18 3.95
C LYS A 532 -12.75 -37.05 3.36
N GLU A 533 -11.74 -36.87 4.22
CA GLU A 533 -10.34 -36.72 3.85
C GLU A 533 -9.47 -37.77 4.57
N VAL A 534 -8.57 -38.37 3.82
CA VAL A 534 -7.57 -39.32 4.35
C VAL A 534 -6.69 -38.68 5.40
N SER A 535 -6.39 -37.37 5.23
CA SER A 535 -5.62 -36.57 6.18
C SER A 535 -6.33 -36.42 7.54
N GLU A 536 -7.65 -36.29 7.54
CA GLU A 536 -8.45 -36.19 8.77
C GLU A 536 -8.51 -37.53 9.52
N PHE A 537 -8.63 -38.63 8.79
CA PHE A 537 -8.59 -39.99 9.37
C PHE A 537 -7.26 -40.23 10.12
N TYR A 538 -6.12 -39.99 9.45
CA TYR A 538 -4.82 -40.18 10.13
C TYR A 538 -4.61 -39.19 11.26
N LYS A 539 -5.15 -37.98 11.17
CA LYS A 539 -5.12 -37.00 12.27
C LYS A 539 -5.88 -37.47 13.50
N GLN A 540 -7.05 -38.08 13.32
CA GLN A 540 -7.83 -38.61 14.47
C GLN A 540 -7.10 -39.76 15.15
N ILE A 541 -6.30 -40.52 14.40
CA ILE A 541 -5.40 -41.56 14.95
C ILE A 541 -4.23 -40.92 15.70
N ALA A 542 -3.63 -39.86 15.13
CA ALA A 542 -2.52 -39.13 15.78
C ALA A 542 -2.96 -38.44 17.09
N ASP A 543 -4.20 -37.89 17.08
CA ASP A 543 -4.82 -37.24 18.26
C ASP A 543 -5.37 -38.26 19.27
N GLU A 544 -5.12 -39.58 19.11
CA GLU A 544 -5.61 -40.68 19.95
C GLU A 544 -7.13 -40.74 20.08
N LYS A 545 -7.90 -40.08 19.22
CA LYS A 545 -9.35 -40.09 19.22
C LYS A 545 -9.95 -41.29 18.48
N LEU A 546 -9.17 -41.92 17.63
CA LEU A 546 -9.50 -43.12 16.91
C LEU A 546 -8.46 -44.21 17.22
N ASP A 547 -8.90 -45.28 17.92
CA ASP A 547 -8.01 -46.36 18.32
C ASP A 547 -7.53 -47.15 17.09
N PRO A 548 -6.20 -47.28 16.88
CA PRO A 548 -5.63 -48.09 15.81
C PRO A 548 -6.07 -49.54 15.82
N ASN A 549 -6.39 -50.15 16.97
CA ASN A 549 -6.86 -51.54 17.02
C ASN A 549 -8.27 -51.67 16.48
N TYR A 550 -9.16 -50.70 16.80
CA TYR A 550 -10.50 -50.64 16.21
C TYR A 550 -10.47 -50.46 14.71
N VAL A 551 -9.54 -49.66 14.20
CA VAL A 551 -9.33 -49.50 12.76
C VAL A 551 -8.97 -50.80 12.09
N ILE A 552 -8.10 -51.61 12.72
CA ILE A 552 -7.67 -52.92 12.18
C ILE A 552 -8.83 -53.92 12.21
N GLU A 553 -9.65 -53.95 13.24
CA GLU A 553 -10.81 -54.84 13.33
C GLU A 553 -11.87 -54.50 12.26
N GLU A 554 -12.15 -53.22 12.05
CA GLU A 554 -13.07 -52.75 11.02
C GLU A 554 -12.49 -52.99 9.60
N TYR A 555 -11.17 -52.87 9.43
CA TYR A 555 -10.49 -53.21 8.19
C TYR A 555 -10.68 -54.69 7.85
N GLN A 556 -10.49 -55.62 8.81
CA GLN A 556 -10.69 -57.03 8.60
C GLN A 556 -12.14 -57.38 8.22
N LYS A 557 -13.12 -56.70 8.81
CA LYS A 557 -14.53 -56.89 8.44
C LYS A 557 -14.79 -56.45 7.00
N VAL A 558 -14.24 -55.33 6.56
CA VAL A 558 -14.37 -54.80 5.18
C VAL A 558 -13.65 -55.72 4.21
N TYR A 559 -12.43 -56.19 4.55
CA TYR A 559 -11.62 -57.10 3.74
C TYR A 559 -12.33 -58.44 3.54
N ASN A 560 -12.84 -59.06 4.61
CA ASN A 560 -13.56 -60.34 4.56
C ASN A 560 -14.86 -60.22 3.76
N HIS A 561 -15.57 -59.09 3.91
CA HIS A 561 -16.80 -58.87 3.13
C HIS A 561 -16.54 -58.70 1.65
N ALA A 562 -15.47 -57.99 1.26
CA ALA A 562 -15.04 -57.81 -0.13
C ALA A 562 -14.56 -59.13 -0.77
N HIS A 563 -13.89 -60.02 -0.01
CA HIS A 563 -13.37 -61.28 -0.51
C HIS A 563 -14.44 -62.42 -0.48
N ASN A 564 -15.36 -62.41 0.46
CA ASN A 564 -16.47 -63.35 0.49
C ASN A 564 -17.52 -63.12 -0.61
N LEU A 565 -17.69 -61.89 -1.10
CA LEU A 565 -18.49 -61.57 -2.26
C LEU A 565 -17.89 -62.09 -3.58
N ASN A 566 -16.59 -62.38 -3.63
CA ASN A 566 -15.93 -62.96 -4.79
C ASN A 566 -16.00 -64.50 -4.81
N GLN A 567 -16.43 -65.15 -3.74
CA GLN A 567 -16.56 -66.62 -3.67
C GLN A 567 -17.97 -67.15 -3.96
N THR A 568 -18.99 -66.27 -4.10
CA THR A 568 -20.39 -66.66 -4.38
C THR A 568 -20.92 -66.02 -5.66
N LYS A 569 -20.19 -66.15 -6.77
CA LYS A 569 -20.77 -66.00 -8.10
C LYS A 569 -20.46 -67.28 -8.89
N GLU A 570 -21.24 -68.30 -8.63
CA GLU A 570 -21.43 -69.36 -9.62
C GLU A 570 -22.07 -68.73 -10.87
N THR A 571 -21.50 -69.06 -12.01
CA THR A 571 -21.89 -68.62 -13.34
C THR A 571 -23.27 -69.15 -13.68
N GLU A 572 -24.28 -68.30 -13.70
CA GLU A 572 -25.55 -68.58 -14.40
C GLU A 572 -25.33 -68.39 -15.89
N SER A 573 -25.89 -69.36 -16.68
CA SER A 573 -25.74 -69.40 -18.12
C SER A 573 -26.48 -68.23 -18.79
N ALA A 574 -25.99 -67.83 -19.97
CA ALA A 574 -26.45 -66.63 -20.71
C ALA A 574 -27.89 -66.71 -21.24
N GLU A 575 -28.60 -67.76 -21.01
CA GLU A 575 -29.96 -67.97 -21.51
C GLU A 575 -31.08 -67.43 -20.57
N ASN A 576 -30.75 -67.07 -19.31
CA ASN A 576 -31.74 -66.60 -18.32
C ASN A 576 -31.54 -65.13 -17.87
N PHE A 577 -30.89 -64.29 -18.69
CA PHE A 577 -30.66 -62.91 -18.35
C PHE A 577 -31.83 -62.07 -18.92
N GLU A 578 -32.84 -61.78 -18.12
CA GLU A 578 -33.81 -60.73 -18.42
C GLU A 578 -33.24 -59.34 -18.12
N PHE A 579 -33.22 -58.48 -19.17
CA PHE A 579 -32.91 -57.06 -19.04
C PHE A 579 -34.09 -56.34 -18.33
N GLU A 580 -34.00 -56.17 -17.05
CA GLU A 580 -34.79 -55.13 -16.38
C GLU A 580 -34.35 -53.75 -16.82
N ASN A 581 -35.22 -53.05 -17.56
CA ASN A 581 -35.08 -51.63 -17.81
C ASN A 581 -35.16 -50.90 -16.48
N PRO A 582 -34.16 -50.14 -16.07
CA PRO A 582 -34.28 -49.30 -14.86
C PRO A 582 -35.32 -48.23 -15.12
N THR A 583 -36.40 -48.31 -14.40
CA THR A 583 -37.49 -47.37 -14.36
C THR A 583 -37.03 -45.95 -13.99
N THR A 584 -37.48 -45.06 -14.80
CA THR A 584 -37.44 -43.61 -14.83
C THR A 584 -37.91 -42.92 -13.51
N GLU A 585 -37.23 -43.05 -12.40
CA GLU A 585 -37.65 -42.33 -11.16
C GLU A 585 -36.63 -41.36 -10.56
N TYR A 586 -35.42 -41.22 -11.15
CA TYR A 586 -34.44 -40.25 -10.68
C TYR A 586 -34.13 -39.07 -11.66
N LEU A 587 -35.04 -38.81 -12.60
CA LEU A 587 -34.94 -37.70 -13.56
C LEU A 587 -35.97 -36.60 -13.27
N LYS A 588 -35.85 -35.95 -12.15
CA LYS A 588 -36.53 -34.66 -11.94
C LYS A 588 -35.61 -33.75 -11.15
N LYS A 589 -34.70 -33.03 -11.87
CA LYS A 589 -34.27 -31.70 -11.51
C LYS A 589 -33.34 -30.97 -12.49
N ASN A 590 -32.89 -31.54 -13.59
CA ASN A 590 -32.20 -30.74 -14.67
C ASN A 590 -32.35 -31.47 -16.00
N ASP A 591 -32.83 -30.79 -17.04
CA ASP A 591 -33.10 -31.33 -18.39
C ASP A 591 -31.82 -31.66 -19.19
N ASP A 592 -30.61 -31.37 -18.69
CA ASP A 592 -29.35 -31.69 -19.30
C ASP A 592 -28.77 -32.96 -18.66
N VAL A 593 -28.77 -34.07 -19.42
CA VAL A 593 -28.26 -35.34 -18.95
C VAL A 593 -26.76 -35.45 -19.26
N LEU A 594 -25.96 -35.57 -18.23
CA LEU A 594 -24.55 -35.89 -18.34
C LEU A 594 -24.32 -37.39 -18.13
N VAL A 595 -23.75 -38.09 -19.14
CA VAL A 595 -23.43 -39.52 -19.03
C VAL A 595 -22.00 -39.66 -18.55
N ILE A 596 -21.83 -40.22 -17.36
CA ILE A 596 -20.56 -40.58 -16.77
C ILE A 596 -20.41 -42.12 -16.88
N ASP A 597 -19.20 -42.62 -16.94
CA ASP A 597 -18.85 -44.03 -17.16
C ASP A 597 -19.78 -44.99 -16.36
N LYS A 598 -20.24 -46.05 -17.02
CA LYS A 598 -21.32 -46.96 -16.56
C LYS A 598 -21.10 -47.58 -15.17
N ASN A 599 -19.90 -47.55 -14.64
CA ASN A 599 -19.54 -48.18 -13.36
C ASN A 599 -19.67 -47.22 -12.13
N LEU A 600 -20.15 -46.00 -12.29
CA LEU A 600 -20.26 -45.01 -11.23
C LEU A 600 -21.73 -44.64 -10.96
N LYS A 601 -22.50 -45.58 -10.44
CA LYS A 601 -23.89 -45.30 -9.99
C LYS A 601 -23.88 -44.61 -8.63
N GLY A 602 -24.69 -43.51 -8.49
CA GLY A 602 -24.98 -42.90 -7.21
C GLY A 602 -24.02 -41.80 -6.72
N LEU A 603 -23.18 -41.24 -7.60
CA LEU A 603 -22.32 -40.11 -7.25
C LEU A 603 -22.92 -38.80 -7.77
N ASP A 604 -23.08 -37.84 -6.88
CA ASP A 604 -23.46 -36.48 -7.24
C ASP A 604 -22.35 -35.81 -8.07
N PHE A 605 -22.76 -35.15 -9.14
CA PHE A 605 -21.83 -34.36 -9.94
C PHE A 605 -22.10 -32.86 -9.83
N SER A 606 -21.06 -32.08 -10.02
CA SER A 606 -21.14 -30.62 -10.07
C SER A 606 -20.20 -30.06 -11.14
N LEU A 607 -20.57 -28.94 -11.75
CA LEU A 607 -19.75 -28.27 -12.73
C LEU A 607 -18.58 -27.55 -12.04
N ALA A 608 -17.37 -27.64 -12.64
CA ALA A 608 -16.19 -27.04 -12.07
C ALA A 608 -16.19 -25.51 -12.23
N LYS A 609 -15.93 -24.80 -11.15
CA LYS A 609 -15.85 -23.32 -11.13
C LYS A 609 -14.61 -22.73 -11.81
N CYS A 610 -13.60 -23.54 -12.12
CA CYS A 610 -12.35 -23.07 -12.73
C CYS A 610 -12.41 -22.99 -14.27
N CYS A 611 -13.38 -23.65 -14.92
CA CYS A 611 -13.53 -23.68 -16.36
C CYS A 611 -14.97 -23.56 -16.85
N HIS A 612 -15.94 -23.54 -15.92
CA HIS A 612 -17.38 -23.32 -16.18
C HIS A 612 -17.89 -24.11 -17.41
N PRO A 613 -17.88 -25.47 -17.43
CA PRO A 613 -18.33 -26.26 -18.57
C PRO A 613 -19.81 -26.04 -18.83
N ILE A 614 -20.18 -26.00 -20.10
CA ILE A 614 -21.56 -25.88 -20.58
C ILE A 614 -21.90 -27.02 -21.54
N TYR A 615 -23.16 -27.18 -21.86
CA TYR A 615 -23.63 -28.18 -22.83
C TYR A 615 -22.89 -28.03 -24.17
N GLY A 616 -22.37 -29.16 -24.69
CA GLY A 616 -21.59 -29.22 -25.92
C GLY A 616 -20.08 -28.98 -25.78
N ASP A 617 -19.57 -28.61 -24.59
CA ASP A 617 -18.12 -28.60 -24.35
C ASP A 617 -17.56 -30.05 -24.30
N PRO A 618 -16.36 -30.33 -24.84
CA PRO A 618 -15.65 -31.55 -24.53
C PRO A 618 -15.26 -31.57 -23.04
N VAL A 619 -15.74 -32.60 -22.31
CA VAL A 619 -15.61 -32.65 -20.85
C VAL A 619 -15.08 -33.95 -20.32
N PHE A 620 -14.46 -33.89 -19.15
CA PHE A 620 -14.10 -35.07 -18.36
C PHE A 620 -14.58 -34.88 -16.91
N GLY A 621 -14.85 -35.98 -16.25
CA GLY A 621 -15.14 -35.98 -14.82
C GLY A 621 -13.86 -36.16 -14.00
N PHE A 622 -13.77 -35.47 -12.90
CA PHE A 622 -12.71 -35.64 -11.92
C PHE A 622 -13.29 -36.01 -10.55
N VAL A 623 -12.99 -37.21 -10.09
CA VAL A 623 -13.48 -37.72 -8.80
C VAL A 623 -12.79 -36.94 -7.68
N THR A 624 -13.56 -36.19 -6.91
CA THR A 624 -13.03 -35.39 -5.79
C THR A 624 -12.86 -36.26 -4.55
N VAL A 625 -12.00 -35.82 -3.65
CA VAL A 625 -11.77 -36.50 -2.35
C VAL A 625 -13.04 -36.53 -1.49
N SER A 626 -13.94 -35.57 -1.69
CA SER A 626 -15.24 -35.48 -1.00
C SER A 626 -16.33 -36.42 -1.52
N GLY A 627 -16.01 -37.30 -2.46
CA GLY A 627 -16.94 -38.33 -2.95
C GLY A 627 -17.86 -37.93 -4.10
N GLY A 628 -17.77 -36.69 -4.63
CA GLY A 628 -18.51 -36.22 -5.80
C GLY A 628 -17.62 -36.12 -7.06
N ILE A 629 -18.24 -36.03 -8.23
CA ILE A 629 -17.54 -35.84 -9.50
C ILE A 629 -17.64 -34.37 -9.89
N LYS A 630 -16.50 -33.71 -10.16
CA LYS A 630 -16.44 -32.40 -10.79
C LYS A 630 -16.19 -32.53 -12.27
N ILE A 631 -17.08 -31.93 -13.06
CA ILE A 631 -16.99 -31.91 -14.50
C ILE A 631 -16.15 -30.73 -14.94
N HIS A 632 -15.07 -31.03 -15.62
CA HIS A 632 -14.14 -30.07 -16.20
C HIS A 632 -14.17 -30.13 -17.73
N ARG A 633 -13.85 -29.02 -18.37
CA ARG A 633 -13.58 -29.00 -19.81
C ARG A 633 -12.23 -29.65 -20.09
N ASP A 634 -12.09 -30.26 -21.26
CA ASP A 634 -10.82 -30.89 -21.69
C ASP A 634 -9.68 -29.88 -21.82
N ASP A 635 -9.98 -28.62 -22.18
CA ASP A 635 -9.05 -27.50 -22.30
C ASP A 635 -8.87 -26.70 -20.99
N CYS A 636 -9.36 -27.22 -19.87
CA CYS A 636 -9.21 -26.57 -18.57
C CYS A 636 -7.71 -26.35 -18.24
N PRO A 637 -7.28 -25.16 -17.79
CA PRO A 637 -5.88 -24.90 -17.42
C PRO A 637 -5.33 -25.88 -16.38
N ASN A 638 -6.20 -26.46 -15.55
CA ASN A 638 -5.81 -27.45 -14.54
C ASN A 638 -5.81 -28.90 -15.06
N ALA A 639 -6.35 -29.18 -16.27
CA ALA A 639 -6.48 -30.50 -16.81
C ALA A 639 -5.13 -31.24 -16.99
N PRO A 640 -4.04 -30.60 -17.50
CA PRO A 640 -2.75 -31.26 -17.64
C PRO A 640 -2.18 -31.79 -16.32
N GLU A 641 -2.29 -30.99 -15.26
CA GLU A 641 -1.79 -31.37 -13.94
C GLU A 641 -2.68 -32.45 -13.29
N MET A 642 -4.00 -32.35 -13.44
CA MET A 642 -4.95 -33.37 -12.98
C MET A 642 -4.70 -34.74 -13.65
N ARG A 643 -4.47 -34.76 -14.95
CA ARG A 643 -4.17 -36.00 -15.70
C ARG A 643 -2.82 -36.55 -15.36
N LYS A 644 -1.80 -35.70 -15.17
CA LYS A 644 -0.43 -36.14 -14.85
C LYS A 644 -0.29 -36.68 -13.44
N ARG A 645 -0.90 -36.00 -12.43
CA ARG A 645 -0.74 -36.36 -11.01
C ARG A 645 -1.81 -37.32 -10.51
N PHE A 646 -3.03 -37.22 -11.06
CA PHE A 646 -4.21 -37.92 -10.56
C PHE A 646 -4.99 -38.60 -11.68
N GLY A 647 -4.33 -39.14 -12.70
CA GLY A 647 -4.96 -39.77 -13.86
C GLY A 647 -5.99 -40.86 -13.51
N TYR A 648 -5.78 -41.55 -12.39
CA TYR A 648 -6.72 -42.56 -11.86
C TYR A 648 -8.04 -42.01 -11.34
N ARG A 649 -8.17 -40.69 -11.17
CA ARG A 649 -9.39 -39.96 -10.77
C ARG A 649 -10.13 -39.35 -11.95
N VAL A 650 -9.56 -39.42 -13.14
CA VAL A 650 -10.15 -38.88 -14.36
C VAL A 650 -11.08 -39.93 -14.95
N VAL A 651 -12.35 -39.55 -15.08
CA VAL A 651 -13.37 -40.41 -15.68
C VAL A 651 -13.92 -39.79 -16.96
N LYS A 652 -14.29 -40.62 -17.92
CA LYS A 652 -14.90 -40.15 -19.16
C LYS A 652 -16.29 -39.58 -18.86
N ALA A 653 -16.55 -38.38 -19.37
CA ALA A 653 -17.86 -37.77 -19.29
C ALA A 653 -18.27 -37.20 -20.65
N ARG A 654 -19.55 -37.21 -20.96
CA ARG A 654 -20.11 -36.66 -22.20
C ARG A 654 -21.51 -36.11 -21.93
N TRP A 655 -21.87 -35.06 -22.63
CA TRP A 655 -23.24 -34.54 -22.63
C TRP A 655 -24.18 -35.48 -23.42
N SER A 656 -25.40 -35.62 -22.93
CA SER A 656 -26.49 -36.37 -23.58
C SER A 656 -27.75 -35.61 -23.33
N GLY A 657 -28.68 -35.60 -24.28
CA GLY A 657 -29.94 -34.86 -24.19
C GLY A 657 -29.99 -33.64 -25.11
N LYS A 658 -31.05 -32.84 -24.98
CA LYS A 658 -31.20 -31.54 -25.66
C LYS A 658 -30.92 -30.45 -24.63
N GLY A 659 -29.85 -29.66 -24.84
CA GLY A 659 -29.51 -28.55 -23.95
C GLY A 659 -30.67 -27.56 -23.81
N THR A 660 -31.34 -27.59 -22.67
CA THR A 660 -32.46 -26.70 -22.36
C THR A 660 -32.12 -25.73 -21.24
N SER A 661 -30.99 -25.96 -20.54
CA SER A 661 -30.55 -25.11 -19.44
C SER A 661 -29.73 -23.92 -19.93
N GLN A 662 -29.98 -22.76 -19.33
CA GLN A 662 -29.20 -21.57 -19.61
C GLN A 662 -28.01 -21.46 -18.67
N TYR A 663 -26.80 -21.26 -19.22
CA TYR A 663 -25.56 -21.15 -18.50
C TYR A 663 -25.06 -19.71 -18.51
N ALA A 664 -24.70 -19.17 -17.34
CA ALA A 664 -24.07 -17.87 -17.24
C ALA A 664 -22.58 -17.98 -17.52
N ILE A 665 -22.10 -17.34 -18.60
CA ILE A 665 -20.71 -17.37 -19.03
C ILE A 665 -20.11 -15.99 -18.96
N THR A 666 -18.90 -15.89 -18.43
CA THR A 666 -18.14 -14.65 -18.43
C THR A 666 -17.16 -14.64 -19.60
N LEU A 667 -17.28 -13.66 -20.48
CA LEU A 667 -16.34 -13.37 -21.55
C LEU A 667 -15.53 -12.15 -21.19
N ARG A 668 -14.21 -12.24 -21.30
CA ARG A 668 -13.32 -11.09 -21.23
C ARG A 668 -13.03 -10.58 -22.64
N VAL A 669 -13.29 -9.31 -22.87
CA VAL A 669 -13.03 -8.64 -24.15
C VAL A 669 -11.99 -7.56 -23.92
N ILE A 670 -10.93 -7.58 -24.73
CA ILE A 670 -9.85 -6.60 -24.70
C ILE A 670 -9.76 -5.94 -26.07
N GLY A 671 -9.65 -4.63 -26.12
CA GLY A 671 -9.53 -3.90 -27.37
C GLY A 671 -9.12 -2.44 -27.18
N ASN A 672 -9.09 -1.69 -28.30
CA ASN A 672 -8.86 -0.26 -28.25
C ASN A 672 -10.12 0.46 -27.74
N ASP A 673 -9.94 1.49 -26.93
CA ASP A 673 -11.05 2.29 -26.39
C ASP A 673 -11.54 3.29 -27.46
N ASP A 674 -12.20 2.77 -28.47
CA ASP A 674 -12.82 3.57 -29.54
C ASP A 674 -14.24 4.01 -29.14
N ILE A 675 -14.65 5.22 -29.55
CA ILE A 675 -15.99 5.74 -29.30
C ILE A 675 -17.03 4.79 -29.91
N GLY A 676 -18.01 4.34 -29.11
CA GLY A 676 -19.10 3.46 -29.56
C GLY A 676 -18.82 1.96 -29.50
N ILE A 677 -17.63 1.51 -29.09
CA ILE A 677 -17.30 0.08 -29.04
C ILE A 677 -18.22 -0.72 -28.11
N VAL A 678 -18.60 -0.15 -26.97
CA VAL A 678 -19.56 -0.74 -26.02
C VAL A 678 -20.93 -0.91 -26.66
N SER A 679 -21.37 0.10 -27.42
CA SER A 679 -22.62 0.05 -28.17
C SER A 679 -22.62 -1.04 -29.25
N ASN A 680 -21.50 -1.16 -29.98
CA ASN A 680 -21.32 -2.19 -31.01
C ASN A 680 -21.33 -3.60 -30.41
N ILE A 681 -20.62 -3.82 -29.31
CA ILE A 681 -20.62 -5.08 -28.57
C ILE A 681 -22.04 -5.42 -28.08
N SER A 682 -22.72 -4.47 -27.45
CA SER A 682 -24.09 -4.64 -26.95
C SER A 682 -25.09 -4.95 -28.06
N ASN A 683 -24.98 -4.29 -29.23
CA ASN A 683 -25.84 -4.54 -30.38
C ASN A 683 -25.67 -5.97 -30.94
N ILE A 684 -24.43 -6.45 -31.06
CA ILE A 684 -24.19 -7.84 -31.49
C ILE A 684 -24.81 -8.84 -30.54
N ILE A 685 -24.64 -8.65 -29.24
CA ILE A 685 -25.17 -9.58 -28.25
C ILE A 685 -26.71 -9.57 -28.24
N SER A 686 -27.32 -8.38 -28.19
CA SER A 686 -28.76 -8.24 -27.94
C SER A 686 -29.60 -8.30 -29.21
N LYS A 687 -29.14 -7.68 -30.32
CA LYS A 687 -29.92 -7.59 -31.56
C LYS A 687 -29.60 -8.71 -32.55
N ASP A 688 -28.33 -8.97 -32.78
CA ASP A 688 -27.91 -9.92 -33.82
C ASP A 688 -28.03 -11.36 -33.35
N GLU A 689 -27.62 -11.66 -32.11
CA GLU A 689 -27.62 -13.01 -31.55
C GLU A 689 -28.82 -13.28 -30.63
N LYS A 690 -29.59 -12.25 -30.25
CA LYS A 690 -30.71 -12.33 -29.31
C LYS A 690 -30.34 -13.05 -27.99
N ILE A 691 -29.10 -12.85 -27.57
CA ILE A 691 -28.53 -13.44 -26.34
C ILE A 691 -28.83 -12.50 -25.17
N VAL A 692 -29.24 -13.06 -24.06
CA VAL A 692 -29.49 -12.29 -22.84
C VAL A 692 -28.16 -11.92 -22.19
N MET A 693 -27.85 -10.63 -22.13
CA MET A 693 -26.70 -10.09 -21.41
C MET A 693 -27.12 -9.77 -19.98
N ARG A 694 -26.47 -10.40 -19.01
CA ARG A 694 -26.74 -10.25 -17.59
C ARG A 694 -26.00 -9.07 -16.96
N SER A 695 -24.77 -8.89 -17.34
CA SER A 695 -23.96 -7.72 -16.93
C SER A 695 -22.84 -7.43 -17.91
N ILE A 696 -22.47 -6.16 -17.97
CA ILE A 696 -21.29 -5.67 -18.69
C ILE A 696 -20.54 -4.73 -17.78
N ASN A 697 -19.27 -5.02 -17.57
CA ASN A 697 -18.35 -4.15 -16.82
C ASN A 697 -17.12 -3.91 -17.67
N ILE A 698 -16.91 -2.65 -18.07
CA ILE A 698 -15.81 -2.26 -18.94
C ILE A 698 -14.97 -1.22 -18.21
N ASP A 699 -13.71 -1.53 -18.04
CA ASP A 699 -12.69 -0.63 -17.50
C ASP A 699 -11.79 -0.19 -18.65
N SER A 700 -11.74 1.12 -18.87
CA SER A 700 -10.92 1.74 -19.88
C SER A 700 -9.67 2.32 -19.25
N ASN A 701 -8.50 1.96 -19.75
CA ASN A 701 -7.23 2.45 -19.26
C ASN A 701 -6.27 2.60 -20.45
N ASP A 702 -5.78 3.84 -20.69
CA ASP A 702 -4.70 4.15 -21.62
C ASP A 702 -4.95 3.81 -23.09
N GLY A 703 -6.17 4.06 -23.57
CA GLY A 703 -6.55 3.79 -24.95
C GLY A 703 -6.84 2.31 -25.24
N LEU A 704 -6.80 1.47 -24.22
CA LEU A 704 -7.26 0.09 -24.25
C LEU A 704 -8.42 -0.08 -23.27
N PHE A 705 -9.42 -0.86 -23.66
CA PHE A 705 -10.43 -1.31 -22.73
C PHE A 705 -10.26 -2.79 -22.39
N SER A 706 -10.61 -3.16 -21.17
CA SER A 706 -10.79 -4.54 -20.74
C SER A 706 -12.17 -4.66 -20.12
N GLY A 707 -13.04 -5.48 -20.69
CA GLY A 707 -14.40 -5.65 -20.24
C GLY A 707 -14.75 -7.10 -19.92
N ASN A 708 -15.55 -7.30 -18.88
CA ASN A 708 -16.14 -8.58 -18.55
C ASN A 708 -17.63 -8.54 -18.87
N LEU A 709 -18.05 -9.45 -19.75
CA LEU A 709 -19.42 -9.61 -20.22
C LEU A 709 -20.00 -10.91 -19.64
N VAL A 710 -21.10 -10.87 -18.92
CA VAL A 710 -21.82 -12.07 -18.49
C VAL A 710 -23.03 -12.27 -19.37
N VAL A 711 -23.02 -13.35 -20.14
CA VAL A 711 -24.11 -13.73 -21.06
C VAL A 711 -24.72 -15.06 -20.68
N LEU A 712 -26.01 -15.23 -20.99
CA LEU A 712 -26.72 -16.50 -20.80
C LEU A 712 -26.80 -17.24 -22.14
N LEU A 713 -26.25 -18.44 -22.19
CA LEU A 713 -26.18 -19.29 -23.38
C LEU A 713 -26.60 -20.72 -23.07
N ASP A 714 -27.19 -21.37 -24.07
CA ASP A 714 -27.71 -22.75 -23.93
C ASP A 714 -26.64 -23.79 -24.30
N ASP A 715 -25.75 -23.46 -25.24
CA ASP A 715 -24.75 -24.39 -25.76
C ASP A 715 -23.44 -23.72 -26.22
N ASN A 716 -22.42 -24.55 -26.42
CA ASN A 716 -21.09 -24.13 -26.86
C ASN A 716 -21.05 -23.64 -28.33
N SER A 717 -21.99 -24.08 -29.20
CA SER A 717 -22.04 -23.63 -30.60
C SER A 717 -22.38 -22.15 -30.68
N LYS A 718 -23.39 -21.71 -29.90
CA LYS A 718 -23.78 -20.31 -29.77
C LYS A 718 -22.67 -19.45 -29.16
N LEU A 719 -21.94 -20.01 -28.16
CA LEU A 719 -20.79 -19.34 -27.55
C LEU A 719 -19.69 -19.08 -28.58
N ASN A 720 -19.33 -20.09 -29.36
CA ASN A 720 -18.29 -19.96 -30.38
C ASN A 720 -18.68 -19.00 -31.51
N MET A 721 -19.95 -18.95 -31.91
CA MET A 721 -20.46 -17.95 -32.86
C MET A 721 -20.35 -16.54 -32.26
N LEU A 722 -20.78 -16.35 -31.02
CA LEU A 722 -20.67 -15.07 -30.33
C LEU A 722 -19.22 -14.58 -30.25
N ILE A 723 -18.27 -15.44 -29.83
CA ILE A 723 -16.85 -15.11 -29.76
C ILE A 723 -16.31 -14.71 -31.15
N LYS A 724 -16.64 -15.44 -32.21
CA LYS A 724 -16.25 -15.09 -33.57
C LYS A 724 -16.78 -13.73 -33.98
N LYS A 725 -18.04 -13.42 -33.73
CA LYS A 725 -18.66 -12.12 -34.08
C LYS A 725 -18.09 -10.97 -33.25
N LEU A 726 -17.85 -11.17 -31.95
CA LEU A 726 -17.20 -10.15 -31.12
C LEU A 726 -15.79 -9.82 -31.59
N ARG A 727 -15.04 -10.79 -32.13
CA ARG A 727 -13.72 -10.56 -32.72
C ARG A 727 -13.75 -9.77 -34.03
N THR A 728 -14.90 -9.71 -34.74
CA THR A 728 -15.03 -8.89 -35.95
C THR A 728 -15.34 -7.43 -35.66
N VAL A 729 -15.65 -7.07 -34.42
CA VAL A 729 -15.87 -5.67 -34.01
C VAL A 729 -14.59 -4.88 -34.17
N LYS A 730 -14.64 -3.80 -34.95
CA LYS A 730 -13.47 -2.93 -35.11
C LYS A 730 -13.02 -2.40 -33.74
N GLY A 731 -11.75 -2.61 -33.42
CA GLY A 731 -11.17 -2.21 -32.14
C GLY A 731 -11.07 -3.34 -31.09
N VAL A 732 -11.81 -4.44 -31.24
CA VAL A 732 -11.62 -5.64 -30.39
C VAL A 732 -10.36 -6.39 -30.81
N LYS A 733 -9.46 -6.65 -29.86
CA LYS A 733 -8.21 -7.38 -30.10
C LYS A 733 -8.32 -8.83 -29.67
N GLU A 734 -8.95 -9.08 -28.55
CA GLU A 734 -9.02 -10.41 -27.96
C GLU A 734 -10.36 -10.62 -27.25
N VAL A 735 -10.90 -11.84 -27.40
CA VAL A 735 -12.08 -12.30 -26.68
C VAL A 735 -11.76 -13.66 -26.10
N MET A 736 -11.85 -13.77 -24.77
CA MET A 736 -11.57 -14.99 -24.01
C MET A 736 -12.75 -15.34 -23.12
N ARG A 737 -12.97 -16.65 -22.94
CA ARG A 737 -13.87 -17.18 -21.91
C ARG A 737 -13.11 -17.33 -20.60
N ILE A 738 -13.64 -16.76 -19.51
CA ILE A 738 -13.06 -16.84 -18.16
C ILE A 738 -13.78 -17.92 -17.35
#